data_18e187a8a67baf52ef7648c7cfd66726
#
_entry.id   18e187a8a67baf52ef7648c7cfd66726
#
_cell.length_a   1.000
_cell.length_b   1.000
_cell.length_c   1.000
_cell.angle_alpha   90.00
_cell.angle_beta   90.00
_cell.angle_gamma   90.00
#
_symmetry.space_group_name_H-M   'P 1'
#
loop_
_entity.id
_entity.type
_entity.pdbx_description
1 polymer ?
#
loop_
_entity_poly.entity_id
_entity_poly.type
_entity_poly.pdbx_seq_one_letter_code
_entity_poly.pdbx_strand_id
1 'polypeptide(L)'
;MGMAPLAIYLTQAGYEVSGQDDALRDVVRDVLLRNGVKLERLPEDCDLVAISSAIKPDHPEMAAVTASKCRVVKRGELLAEVSRGKKLVAICGSHGKTTTAAMLIDALRRLGFAADYILGALFADKSVSPTAYTGSDWLVTEVDESDGTIEGFNPEICLVVNLDWDHTDHYATAEAMIGTFDSLVERTTGAVLTSKECELSGQLGRDDNSSTEMLTFGRGGDFAGEVASKSAGIQQLNLGGRFELKTARVRAIGEFNARNAIGAMAAAQIMGANLCDDALANFVGVRRRQTVLSDDGEIRVIEDYAHHPNEVGSLLLALRETLAEGGRLITVFQPHRFSRTAQFKNDFVTALSPADVVFLLEVYSAGESPVEDGTSADLLVACQRAAPDLPVRLVSENDDELFALLDDGVRSQDTVVFVGAGSIDEAAHEWSRRGKSKRWDAFVESVKSQLSVDTLIKREEPLANKTTMRVGGAARIYAEPASRGDLQLLVKAARAVGLEIRFLGRGSNLIIADEGVDALVISLTKPQWAEFTVTGEGQVRVGAGLRLKNLCGLAAKAGLVGLEFLEGIPGNVGGALRMNAGAMGGWMFDVVEEVELMTLDGEIRTVPKEDMHVAYRCCEELLDAIAIGAVLSPSSSADTESVGRQIDVYRKKRQESQPREPSAGCIFKNPEGGSAGQLIDEAGLKGERVGGAEVSLVHGNFVVNRDKASGSDVVNLVRKVRSEILHSKGIALEPEAQLWGQRWKDVL
;
A
#
# COMPACT_ATOMS: atom_id res chain seq x y z
N MET A 1 -16.07 -2.13 8.87
CA MET A 1 -15.87 -1.56 7.50
C MET A 1 -17.17 -1.36 6.71
N GLY A 2 -18.20 -2.18 6.85
CA GLY A 2 -19.37 -2.17 5.96
C GLY A 2 -20.06 -0.81 5.73
N MET A 3 -20.14 0.07 6.74
CA MET A 3 -20.76 1.39 6.63
C MET A 3 -19.86 2.45 5.97
N ALA A 4 -18.54 2.41 6.24
CA ALA A 4 -17.63 3.46 5.81
C ALA A 4 -17.57 3.67 4.27
N PRO A 5 -17.45 2.62 3.41
CA PRO A 5 -17.47 2.82 1.97
C PRO A 5 -18.77 3.43 1.45
N LEU A 6 -19.92 3.04 2.02
CA LEU A 6 -21.21 3.60 1.64
C LEU A 6 -21.32 5.08 2.02
N ALA A 7 -20.86 5.46 3.22
CA ALA A 7 -20.79 6.85 3.66
C ALA A 7 -19.92 7.71 2.72
N ILE A 8 -18.75 7.20 2.33
CA ILE A 8 -17.84 7.89 1.40
C ILE A 8 -18.50 8.03 0.01
N TYR A 9 -19.12 6.97 -0.50
CA TYR A 9 -19.81 7.00 -1.78
C TYR A 9 -20.87 8.08 -1.83
N LEU A 10 -21.72 8.16 -0.79
CA LEU A 10 -22.76 9.17 -0.69
C LEU A 10 -22.19 10.59 -0.59
N THR A 11 -21.09 10.77 0.15
CA THR A 11 -20.39 12.06 0.21
C THR A 11 -19.86 12.48 -1.17
N GLN A 12 -19.26 11.55 -1.92
CA GLN A 12 -18.79 11.79 -3.29
C GLN A 12 -19.96 12.06 -4.26
N ALA A 13 -21.13 11.49 -4.00
CA ALA A 13 -22.36 11.75 -4.77
C ALA A 13 -23.02 13.10 -4.42
N GLY A 14 -22.46 13.86 -3.47
CA GLY A 14 -22.90 15.22 -3.10
C GLY A 14 -23.85 15.29 -1.91
N TYR A 15 -24.05 14.18 -1.18
CA TYR A 15 -24.83 14.20 0.07
C TYR A 15 -23.96 14.69 1.23
N GLU A 16 -24.59 15.39 2.19
CA GLU A 16 -23.96 15.70 3.47
C GLU A 16 -24.08 14.46 4.37
N VAL A 17 -22.93 13.86 4.71
CA VAL A 17 -22.89 12.60 5.47
C VAL A 17 -22.12 12.80 6.76
N SER A 18 -22.76 12.40 7.86
CA SER A 18 -22.13 12.32 9.18
C SER A 18 -22.41 10.99 9.84
N GLY A 19 -21.62 10.63 10.84
CA GLY A 19 -21.84 9.38 11.57
C GLY A 19 -20.92 9.22 12.77
N GLN A 20 -21.20 8.18 13.55
CA GLN A 20 -20.41 7.79 14.71
C GLN A 20 -20.25 6.27 14.79
N ASP A 21 -19.22 5.83 15.47
CA ASP A 21 -18.93 4.43 15.77
C ASP A 21 -18.10 4.39 17.07
N ASP A 22 -18.56 3.66 18.08
CA ASP A 22 -17.92 3.59 19.41
C ASP A 22 -16.57 2.85 19.38
N ALA A 23 -16.36 2.02 18.36
CA ALA A 23 -15.16 1.22 18.17
C ALA A 23 -14.44 1.54 16.85
N LEU A 24 -14.52 2.80 16.41
CA LEU A 24 -13.94 3.23 15.14
C LEU A 24 -12.41 3.11 15.15
N ARG A 25 -11.88 2.20 14.36
CA ARG A 25 -10.42 2.02 14.21
C ARG A 25 -9.81 3.23 13.51
N ASP A 26 -8.60 3.63 13.92
CA ASP A 26 -7.91 4.84 13.39
C ASP A 26 -7.77 4.83 11.87
N VAL A 27 -7.46 3.68 11.28
CA VAL A 27 -7.33 3.53 9.82
C VAL A 27 -8.64 3.86 9.10
N VAL A 28 -9.78 3.45 9.66
CA VAL A 28 -11.12 3.73 9.08
C VAL A 28 -11.49 5.18 9.30
N ARG A 29 -11.18 5.73 10.48
CA ARG A 29 -11.35 7.16 10.82
C ARG A 29 -10.64 8.03 9.80
N ASP A 30 -9.37 7.75 9.53
CA ASP A 30 -8.57 8.53 8.57
C ASP A 30 -9.16 8.49 7.16
N VAL A 31 -9.62 7.31 6.72
CA VAL A 31 -10.24 7.17 5.40
C VAL A 31 -11.55 7.96 5.31
N LEU A 32 -12.40 7.94 6.34
CA LEU A 32 -13.64 8.71 6.40
C LEU A 32 -13.37 10.22 6.34
N LEU A 33 -12.49 10.72 7.21
CA LEU A 33 -12.15 12.14 7.28
C LEU A 33 -11.53 12.67 5.98
N ARG A 34 -10.62 11.90 5.37
CA ARG A 34 -10.01 12.26 4.06
C ARG A 34 -11.03 12.38 2.93
N ASN A 35 -12.15 11.67 3.03
CA ASN A 35 -13.22 11.69 2.04
C ASN A 35 -14.39 12.62 2.43
N GLY A 36 -14.20 13.48 3.43
CA GLY A 36 -15.16 14.52 3.79
C GLY A 36 -16.36 14.08 4.63
N VAL A 37 -16.35 12.82 5.13
CA VAL A 37 -17.39 12.34 6.07
C VAL A 37 -17.15 12.96 7.44
N LYS A 38 -18.18 13.57 8.01
CA LYS A 38 -18.11 14.19 9.35
C LYS A 38 -18.26 13.12 10.43
N LEU A 39 -17.36 13.10 11.41
CA LEU A 39 -17.46 12.20 12.56
C LEU A 39 -18.10 12.97 13.73
N GLU A 40 -19.39 12.85 13.86
CA GLU A 40 -20.21 13.56 14.87
C GLU A 40 -21.45 12.74 15.22
N ARG A 41 -22.06 13.10 16.35
CA ARG A 41 -23.30 12.46 16.79
C ARG A 41 -24.45 12.72 15.80
N LEU A 42 -25.48 11.88 15.90
CA LEU A 42 -26.69 12.03 15.12
C LEU A 42 -27.23 13.47 15.21
N PRO A 43 -27.33 14.21 14.10
CA PRO A 43 -27.92 15.54 14.10
C PRO A 43 -29.42 15.47 14.41
N GLU A 44 -29.96 16.54 15.04
CA GLU A 44 -31.40 16.61 15.35
C GLU A 44 -32.28 16.64 14.09
N ASP A 45 -31.73 17.13 13.00
CA ASP A 45 -32.40 17.34 11.72
C ASP A 45 -31.64 16.57 10.63
N CYS A 46 -32.17 15.44 10.20
CA CYS A 46 -31.60 14.60 9.14
C CYS A 46 -32.74 13.94 8.33
N ASP A 47 -32.49 13.70 7.06
CA ASP A 47 -33.48 13.05 6.17
C ASP A 47 -33.48 11.53 6.40
N LEU A 48 -32.31 10.92 6.64
CA LEU A 48 -32.17 9.47 6.73
C LEU A 48 -31.06 9.08 7.72
N VAL A 49 -31.32 8.03 8.50
CA VAL A 49 -30.35 7.36 9.37
C VAL A 49 -30.14 5.92 8.89
N ALA A 50 -28.92 5.58 8.53
CA ALA A 50 -28.56 4.20 8.23
C ALA A 50 -27.89 3.56 9.44
N ILE A 51 -28.35 2.37 9.83
CA ILE A 51 -27.80 1.62 10.96
C ILE A 51 -27.14 0.32 10.50
N SER A 52 -26.06 -0.06 11.19
CA SER A 52 -25.42 -1.37 11.00
C SER A 52 -26.27 -2.47 11.62
N SER A 53 -26.34 -3.63 10.98
CA SER A 53 -26.99 -4.83 11.54
C SER A 53 -26.33 -5.34 12.85
N ALA A 54 -25.10 -4.92 13.13
CA ALA A 54 -24.41 -5.22 14.37
C ALA A 54 -24.92 -4.44 15.61
N ILE A 55 -25.67 -3.33 15.39
CA ILE A 55 -26.21 -2.50 16.47
C ILE A 55 -27.47 -3.18 17.02
N LYS A 56 -27.45 -3.50 18.31
CA LYS A 56 -28.57 -4.11 19.02
C LYS A 56 -29.67 -3.08 19.33
N PRO A 57 -30.95 -3.49 19.43
CA PRO A 57 -32.06 -2.58 19.75
C PRO A 57 -31.94 -1.84 21.09
N ASP A 58 -31.18 -2.39 22.04
CA ASP A 58 -30.93 -1.82 23.37
C ASP A 58 -29.74 -0.88 23.43
N HIS A 59 -29.08 -0.63 22.31
CA HIS A 59 -27.97 0.33 22.23
C HIS A 59 -28.44 1.75 22.64
N PRO A 60 -27.69 2.49 23.47
CA PRO A 60 -28.11 3.80 23.99
C PRO A 60 -28.52 4.81 22.92
N GLU A 61 -27.83 4.83 21.78
CA GLU A 61 -28.12 5.73 20.68
C GLU A 61 -29.43 5.39 19.92
N MET A 62 -29.91 4.14 20.03
CA MET A 62 -31.17 3.73 19.40
C MET A 62 -32.39 4.51 19.94
N ALA A 63 -32.32 4.96 21.19
CA ALA A 63 -33.36 5.83 21.74
C ALA A 63 -33.41 7.16 21.00
N ALA A 64 -32.26 7.77 20.69
CA ALA A 64 -32.18 9.02 19.91
C ALA A 64 -32.63 8.79 18.47
N VAL A 65 -32.20 7.68 17.83
CA VAL A 65 -32.63 7.29 16.47
C VAL A 65 -34.16 7.13 16.41
N THR A 66 -34.73 6.42 17.40
CA THR A 66 -36.20 6.19 17.45
C THR A 66 -36.99 7.49 17.73
N ALA A 67 -36.40 8.41 18.52
CA ALA A 67 -37.02 9.70 18.82
C ALA A 67 -36.89 10.70 17.66
N SER A 68 -35.94 10.49 16.74
CA SER A 68 -35.77 11.33 15.56
C SER A 68 -36.96 11.16 14.59
N LYS A 69 -37.19 12.19 13.79
CA LYS A 69 -38.18 12.11 12.70
C LYS A 69 -37.59 11.57 11.40
N CYS A 70 -36.30 11.21 11.43
CA CYS A 70 -35.57 10.73 10.29
C CYS A 70 -36.05 9.34 9.85
N ARG A 71 -36.02 9.07 8.57
CA ARG A 71 -36.24 7.73 8.05
C ARG A 71 -35.10 6.82 8.47
N VAL A 72 -35.38 5.70 9.11
CA VAL A 72 -34.41 4.73 9.56
C VAL A 72 -34.37 3.54 8.61
N VAL A 73 -33.16 3.17 8.15
CA VAL A 73 -32.95 2.03 7.25
C VAL A 73 -31.72 1.22 7.70
N LYS A 74 -31.68 -0.06 7.34
CA LYS A 74 -30.48 -0.88 7.49
C LYS A 74 -29.45 -0.55 6.39
N ARG A 75 -28.18 -0.85 6.64
CA ARG A 75 -27.09 -0.69 5.66
C ARG A 75 -27.43 -1.30 4.29
N GLY A 76 -27.86 -2.57 4.29
CA GLY A 76 -28.18 -3.29 3.05
C GLY A 76 -29.37 -2.68 2.29
N GLU A 77 -30.39 -2.19 3.00
CA GLU A 77 -31.51 -1.48 2.39
C GLU A 77 -31.07 -0.18 1.69
N LEU A 78 -30.18 0.59 2.36
CA LEU A 78 -29.62 1.80 1.76
C LEU A 78 -28.75 1.48 0.54
N LEU A 79 -27.92 0.43 0.62
CA LEU A 79 -27.09 -0.01 -0.52
C LEU A 79 -27.97 -0.44 -1.70
N ALA A 80 -29.07 -1.15 -1.44
CA ALA A 80 -30.04 -1.52 -2.47
C ALA A 80 -30.71 -0.27 -3.08
N GLU A 81 -31.05 0.75 -2.28
CA GLU A 81 -31.60 2.02 -2.79
C GLU A 81 -30.58 2.76 -3.67
N VAL A 82 -29.32 2.83 -3.26
CA VAL A 82 -28.23 3.46 -4.01
C VAL A 82 -27.99 2.76 -5.35
N SER A 83 -28.23 1.44 -5.41
CA SER A 83 -28.08 0.66 -6.64
C SER A 83 -29.22 0.86 -7.65
N ARG A 84 -30.38 1.43 -7.25
CA ARG A 84 -31.49 1.65 -8.14
C ARG A 84 -31.17 2.61 -9.27
N GLY A 85 -31.47 2.22 -10.49
CA GLY A 85 -31.17 3.02 -11.69
C GLY A 85 -29.75 2.88 -12.20
N LYS A 86 -28.91 2.04 -11.54
CA LYS A 86 -27.58 1.64 -12.02
C LYS A 86 -27.64 0.24 -12.62
N LYS A 87 -26.75 -0.04 -13.56
CA LYS A 87 -26.42 -1.39 -14.01
C LYS A 87 -25.58 -2.06 -12.92
N LEU A 88 -26.27 -2.74 -11.99
CA LEU A 88 -25.60 -3.34 -10.84
C LEU A 88 -24.86 -4.62 -11.23
N VAL A 89 -23.58 -4.70 -10.89
CA VAL A 89 -22.82 -5.97 -10.80
C VAL A 89 -22.83 -6.39 -9.35
N ALA A 90 -23.67 -7.36 -9.00
CA ALA A 90 -23.77 -7.91 -7.66
C ALA A 90 -22.79 -9.10 -7.53
N ILE A 91 -21.79 -8.97 -6.64
CA ILE A 91 -20.90 -10.08 -6.30
C ILE A 91 -21.42 -10.71 -5.00
N CYS A 92 -21.83 -11.95 -5.07
CA CYS A 92 -22.45 -12.68 -3.96
C CYS A 92 -21.87 -14.10 -3.84
N GLY A 93 -22.29 -14.85 -2.82
CA GLY A 93 -21.81 -16.21 -2.52
C GLY A 93 -21.21 -16.30 -1.13
N SER A 94 -20.89 -17.50 -0.68
CA SER A 94 -20.44 -17.74 0.70
C SER A 94 -19.02 -17.20 0.94
N HIS A 95 -18.05 -17.47 0.05
CA HIS A 95 -16.65 -17.14 0.24
C HIS A 95 -16.05 -16.38 -0.95
N GLY A 96 -15.06 -15.51 -0.71
CA GLY A 96 -14.31 -14.83 -1.77
C GLY A 96 -14.98 -13.59 -2.38
N LYS A 97 -16.19 -13.19 -1.93
CA LYS A 97 -16.92 -11.99 -2.41
C LYS A 97 -16.00 -10.76 -2.51
N THR A 98 -15.42 -10.37 -1.41
CA THR A 98 -14.58 -9.16 -1.29
C THR A 98 -13.36 -9.20 -2.21
N THR A 99 -12.67 -10.35 -2.28
CA THR A 99 -11.51 -10.51 -3.16
C THR A 99 -11.91 -10.43 -4.64
N THR A 100 -13.01 -11.07 -5.02
CA THR A 100 -13.54 -11.04 -6.39
C THR A 100 -13.98 -9.63 -6.79
N ALA A 101 -14.69 -8.93 -5.90
CA ALA A 101 -15.09 -7.54 -6.11
C ALA A 101 -13.87 -6.63 -6.27
N ALA A 102 -12.88 -6.78 -5.41
CA ALA A 102 -11.64 -6.01 -5.49
C ALA A 102 -10.85 -6.30 -6.78
N MET A 103 -10.78 -7.56 -7.24
CA MET A 103 -10.17 -7.93 -8.51
C MET A 103 -10.91 -7.31 -9.70
N LEU A 104 -12.24 -7.37 -9.72
CA LEU A 104 -13.04 -6.74 -10.78
C LEU A 104 -12.82 -5.22 -10.80
N ILE A 105 -12.93 -4.57 -9.65
CA ILE A 105 -12.73 -3.12 -9.53
C ILE A 105 -11.31 -2.72 -9.97
N ASP A 106 -10.27 -3.43 -9.53
CA ASP A 106 -8.89 -3.10 -9.91
C ASP A 106 -8.63 -3.31 -11.40
N ALA A 107 -9.19 -4.39 -11.99
CA ALA A 107 -9.13 -4.64 -13.43
C ALA A 107 -9.80 -3.51 -14.22
N LEU A 108 -11.04 -3.13 -13.88
CA LEU A 108 -11.77 -2.05 -14.55
C LEU A 108 -11.03 -0.72 -14.47
N ARG A 109 -10.48 -0.38 -13.29
CA ARG A 109 -9.67 0.84 -13.10
C ARG A 109 -8.43 0.86 -13.99
N ARG A 110 -7.67 -0.24 -14.04
CA ARG A 110 -6.45 -0.37 -14.86
C ARG A 110 -6.74 -0.33 -16.36
N LEU A 111 -7.90 -0.84 -16.77
CA LEU A 111 -8.36 -0.81 -18.15
C LEU A 111 -8.98 0.55 -18.54
N GLY A 112 -9.10 1.49 -17.60
CA GLY A 112 -9.73 2.78 -17.84
C GLY A 112 -11.24 2.70 -18.10
N PHE A 113 -11.88 1.60 -17.67
CA PHE A 113 -13.34 1.42 -17.79
C PHE A 113 -14.06 2.13 -16.64
N ALA A 114 -14.94 3.07 -16.97
CA ALA A 114 -15.67 3.86 -15.98
C ALA A 114 -16.76 3.02 -15.29
N ALA A 115 -16.61 2.82 -13.99
CA ALA A 115 -17.61 2.19 -13.13
C ALA A 115 -17.58 2.82 -11.74
N ASP A 116 -18.76 3.03 -11.16
CA ASP A 116 -18.91 3.30 -9.73
C ASP A 116 -18.67 1.99 -8.97
N TYR A 117 -18.17 2.08 -7.74
CA TYR A 117 -18.00 0.90 -6.91
C TYR A 117 -18.08 1.19 -5.41
N ILE A 118 -18.52 0.19 -4.65
CA ILE A 118 -18.55 0.19 -3.19
C ILE A 118 -18.00 -1.15 -2.71
N LEU A 119 -16.75 -1.16 -2.20
CA LEU A 119 -16.08 -2.35 -1.68
C LEU A 119 -16.21 -2.42 -0.16
N GLY A 120 -16.65 -3.54 0.40
CA GLY A 120 -16.83 -3.76 1.84
C GLY A 120 -15.52 -3.82 2.67
N ALA A 121 -14.37 -3.55 2.05
CA ALA A 121 -13.04 -3.63 2.66
C ALA A 121 -12.12 -2.51 2.16
N LEU A 122 -10.91 -2.43 2.70
CA LEU A 122 -9.85 -1.55 2.21
C LEU A 122 -8.92 -2.33 1.27
N PHE A 123 -8.54 -1.71 0.14
CA PHE A 123 -7.45 -2.23 -0.66
C PHE A 123 -6.15 -2.25 0.16
N ALA A 124 -5.25 -3.19 -0.13
CA ALA A 124 -3.91 -3.19 0.46
C ALA A 124 -3.11 -1.97 0.00
N ASP A 125 -3.34 -1.52 -1.23
CA ASP A 125 -2.86 -0.22 -1.74
C ASP A 125 -3.69 0.91 -1.11
N LYS A 126 -3.03 1.68 -0.24
CA LYS A 126 -3.65 2.82 0.47
C LYS A 126 -4.08 3.97 -0.45
N SER A 127 -3.58 4.02 -1.69
CA SER A 127 -3.94 5.04 -2.68
C SER A 127 -5.29 4.77 -3.32
N VAL A 128 -5.78 3.54 -3.25
CA VAL A 128 -7.07 3.15 -3.82
C VAL A 128 -8.16 3.31 -2.76
N SER A 129 -9.09 4.22 -3.02
CA SER A 129 -10.28 4.38 -2.17
C SER A 129 -11.13 3.10 -2.19
N PRO A 130 -11.78 2.72 -1.08
CA PRO A 130 -12.69 1.58 -1.06
C PRO A 130 -13.97 1.83 -1.89
N THR A 131 -14.15 3.03 -2.40
CA THR A 131 -15.31 3.43 -3.17
C THR A 131 -14.97 4.53 -4.16
N ALA A 132 -15.73 4.61 -5.26
CA ALA A 132 -15.69 5.73 -6.18
C ALA A 132 -17.10 5.99 -6.76
N TYR A 133 -17.48 7.27 -6.77
CA TYR A 133 -18.60 7.80 -7.51
C TYR A 133 -18.06 8.57 -8.73
N THR A 134 -18.22 7.99 -9.93
CA THR A 134 -17.74 8.57 -11.19
C THR A 134 -18.88 9.13 -12.05
N GLY A 135 -20.12 8.88 -11.62
CA GLY A 135 -21.30 9.16 -12.40
C GLY A 135 -21.58 8.13 -13.50
N SER A 136 -20.89 6.99 -13.49
CA SER A 136 -21.12 5.88 -14.44
C SER A 136 -22.49 5.24 -14.24
N ASP A 137 -23.03 4.65 -15.31
CA ASP A 137 -24.22 3.81 -15.22
C ASP A 137 -23.95 2.48 -14.51
N TRP A 138 -22.70 2.01 -14.47
CA TRP A 138 -22.30 0.78 -13.80
C TRP A 138 -22.00 1.02 -12.33
N LEU A 139 -22.45 0.10 -11.47
CA LEU A 139 -22.11 0.01 -10.05
C LEU A 139 -21.65 -1.41 -9.72
N VAL A 140 -20.44 -1.54 -9.17
CA VAL A 140 -19.90 -2.83 -8.68
C VAL A 140 -19.96 -2.85 -7.16
N THR A 141 -20.59 -3.86 -6.56
CA THR A 141 -20.60 -4.02 -5.10
C THR A 141 -20.79 -5.47 -4.66
N GLU A 142 -20.40 -5.74 -3.43
CA GLU A 142 -20.72 -6.99 -2.75
C GLU A 142 -22.18 -6.95 -2.24
N VAL A 143 -22.89 -8.04 -2.44
CA VAL A 143 -24.23 -8.26 -1.90
C VAL A 143 -24.16 -9.38 -0.87
N ASP A 144 -24.48 -9.06 0.38
CA ASP A 144 -24.39 -9.98 1.50
C ASP A 144 -25.75 -10.68 1.71
N GLU A 145 -25.69 -11.98 1.84
CA GLU A 145 -26.85 -12.84 2.11
C GLU A 145 -27.20 -12.93 3.59
N SER A 146 -26.26 -12.59 4.48
CA SER A 146 -26.37 -12.87 5.92
C SER A 146 -27.31 -11.95 6.69
N ASP A 147 -27.66 -10.78 6.15
CA ASP A 147 -28.50 -9.78 6.82
C ASP A 147 -29.96 -9.70 6.29
N GLY A 148 -30.31 -10.59 5.35
CA GLY A 148 -31.65 -10.66 4.76
C GLY A 148 -31.97 -9.49 3.81
N THR A 149 -30.96 -8.72 3.37
CA THR A 149 -31.19 -7.56 2.49
C THR A 149 -30.99 -7.88 1.00
N ILE A 150 -30.54 -9.09 0.67
CA ILE A 150 -30.30 -9.57 -0.69
C ILE A 150 -31.56 -9.43 -1.60
N GLU A 151 -32.75 -9.49 -1.03
CA GLU A 151 -34.03 -9.35 -1.74
C GLU A 151 -34.27 -7.95 -2.32
N GLY A 152 -33.54 -6.94 -1.83
CA GLY A 152 -33.67 -5.55 -2.29
C GLY A 152 -32.95 -5.23 -3.60
N PHE A 153 -32.12 -6.14 -4.13
CA PHE A 153 -31.26 -5.89 -5.29
C PHE A 153 -31.84 -6.44 -6.59
N ASN A 154 -31.62 -5.71 -7.69
CA ASN A 154 -31.96 -6.09 -9.06
C ASN A 154 -30.71 -5.95 -9.94
N PRO A 155 -29.87 -6.98 -10.03
CA PRO A 155 -28.61 -6.89 -10.79
C PRO A 155 -28.83 -6.89 -12.32
N GLU A 156 -27.94 -6.22 -13.03
CA GLU A 156 -27.70 -6.48 -14.46
C GLU A 156 -26.81 -7.72 -14.61
N ILE A 157 -25.79 -7.85 -13.73
CA ILE A 157 -24.92 -9.03 -13.67
C ILE A 157 -24.90 -9.53 -12.24
N CYS A 158 -25.21 -10.81 -12.05
CA CYS A 158 -25.08 -11.51 -10.77
C CYS A 158 -23.88 -12.48 -10.87
N LEU A 159 -22.82 -12.23 -10.11
CA LEU A 159 -21.65 -13.12 -10.02
C LEU A 159 -21.69 -13.88 -8.70
N VAL A 160 -22.09 -15.14 -8.75
CA VAL A 160 -22.10 -16.07 -7.62
C VAL A 160 -20.74 -16.78 -7.57
N VAL A 161 -19.88 -16.35 -6.66
CA VAL A 161 -18.49 -16.83 -6.55
C VAL A 161 -18.46 -18.32 -6.20
N ASN A 162 -19.20 -18.70 -5.18
CA ASN A 162 -19.48 -20.08 -4.75
C ASN A 162 -20.65 -20.08 -3.78
N LEU A 163 -21.15 -21.26 -3.47
CA LEU A 163 -22.14 -21.48 -2.40
C LEU A 163 -21.67 -22.64 -1.52
N ASP A 164 -21.52 -22.33 -0.23
CA ASP A 164 -21.31 -23.31 0.83
C ASP A 164 -22.38 -23.05 1.90
N TRP A 165 -22.89 -24.11 2.53
CA TRP A 165 -23.88 -23.94 3.59
C TRP A 165 -23.21 -23.34 4.83
N ASP A 166 -23.25 -22.02 4.92
CA ASP A 166 -22.81 -21.18 6.04
C ASP A 166 -24.01 -20.38 6.59
N HIS A 167 -23.79 -19.57 7.62
CA HIS A 167 -24.83 -18.75 8.26
C HIS A 167 -26.03 -19.57 8.74
N THR A 168 -25.76 -20.70 9.41
CA THR A 168 -26.80 -21.63 9.89
C THR A 168 -27.73 -21.06 10.95
N ASP A 169 -27.37 -19.94 11.54
CA ASP A 169 -28.24 -19.09 12.36
C ASP A 169 -29.33 -18.39 11.54
N HIS A 170 -29.11 -18.18 10.23
CA HIS A 170 -30.06 -17.56 9.31
C HIS A 170 -30.71 -18.58 8.37
N TYR A 171 -29.94 -19.55 7.86
CA TYR A 171 -30.40 -20.59 6.95
C TYR A 171 -30.42 -21.96 7.61
N ALA A 172 -31.61 -22.43 7.99
CA ALA A 172 -31.77 -23.73 8.66
C ALA A 172 -31.33 -24.90 7.78
N THR A 173 -31.38 -24.78 6.46
CA THR A 173 -30.98 -25.80 5.48
C THR A 173 -30.28 -25.18 4.26
N ALA A 174 -29.54 -25.99 3.53
CA ALA A 174 -28.91 -25.57 2.28
C ALA A 174 -29.95 -25.14 1.22
N GLU A 175 -31.10 -25.80 1.19
CA GLU A 175 -32.22 -25.48 0.25
C GLU A 175 -32.79 -24.10 0.54
N ALA A 176 -32.91 -23.70 1.82
CA ALA A 176 -33.40 -22.36 2.19
C ALA A 176 -32.41 -21.28 1.69
N MET A 177 -31.11 -21.53 1.81
CA MET A 177 -30.06 -20.64 1.29
C MET A 177 -30.13 -20.57 -0.24
N ILE A 178 -30.20 -21.70 -0.94
CA ILE A 178 -30.34 -21.77 -2.40
C ILE A 178 -31.55 -20.97 -2.86
N GLY A 179 -32.72 -21.10 -2.20
CA GLY A 179 -33.93 -20.34 -2.54
C GLY A 179 -33.76 -18.82 -2.45
N THR A 180 -32.94 -18.33 -1.51
CA THR A 180 -32.60 -16.91 -1.41
C THR A 180 -31.78 -16.43 -2.59
N PHE A 181 -30.80 -17.21 -3.03
CA PHE A 181 -30.01 -16.90 -4.22
C PHE A 181 -30.80 -17.05 -5.52
N ASP A 182 -31.70 -18.03 -5.63
CA ASP A 182 -32.61 -18.17 -6.76
C ASP A 182 -33.47 -16.93 -6.94
N SER A 183 -34.00 -16.38 -5.87
CA SER A 183 -34.72 -15.11 -5.91
C SER A 183 -33.88 -13.94 -6.44
N LEU A 184 -32.57 -13.89 -6.17
CA LEU A 184 -31.67 -12.88 -6.74
C LEU A 184 -31.43 -13.14 -8.23
N VAL A 185 -31.22 -14.40 -8.61
CA VAL A 185 -31.08 -14.85 -10.01
C VAL A 185 -32.29 -14.47 -10.83
N GLU A 186 -33.50 -14.71 -10.34
CA GLU A 186 -34.76 -14.34 -11.00
C GLU A 186 -34.88 -12.84 -11.26
N ARG A 187 -34.34 -11.99 -10.35
CA ARG A 187 -34.38 -10.53 -10.50
C ARG A 187 -33.19 -10.00 -11.34
N THR A 188 -32.29 -10.84 -11.76
CA THR A 188 -31.16 -10.44 -12.62
C THR A 188 -31.62 -10.24 -14.05
N THR A 189 -31.32 -9.11 -14.66
CA THR A 189 -31.86 -8.71 -15.97
C THR A 189 -30.93 -9.06 -17.14
N GLY A 190 -29.63 -9.21 -16.94
CA GLY A 190 -28.65 -9.52 -17.98
C GLY A 190 -28.08 -10.94 -17.84
N ALA A 191 -27.00 -11.10 -17.11
CA ALA A 191 -26.30 -12.39 -17.01
C ALA A 191 -26.09 -12.84 -15.56
N VAL A 192 -26.16 -14.14 -15.33
CA VAL A 192 -25.74 -14.80 -14.09
C VAL A 192 -24.48 -15.61 -14.35
N LEU A 193 -23.43 -15.37 -13.60
CA LEU A 193 -22.19 -16.11 -13.62
C LEU A 193 -22.08 -16.99 -12.39
N THR A 194 -21.95 -18.32 -12.57
CA THR A 194 -21.79 -19.27 -11.47
C THR A 194 -20.50 -20.07 -11.64
N SER A 195 -19.86 -20.47 -10.53
CA SER A 195 -18.67 -21.31 -10.58
C SER A 195 -19.00 -22.72 -11.07
N LYS A 196 -18.36 -23.16 -12.16
CA LYS A 196 -18.54 -24.52 -12.70
C LYS A 196 -18.11 -25.63 -11.73
N GLU A 197 -17.21 -25.29 -10.81
CA GLU A 197 -16.64 -26.22 -9.83
C GLU A 197 -17.41 -26.25 -8.51
N CYS A 198 -18.50 -25.49 -8.38
CA CYS A 198 -19.36 -25.45 -7.20
C CYS A 198 -20.71 -26.14 -7.48
N GLU A 199 -20.94 -27.30 -6.85
CA GLU A 199 -22.16 -28.09 -7.08
C GLU A 199 -23.43 -27.34 -6.66
N LEU A 200 -23.39 -26.63 -5.53
CA LEU A 200 -24.56 -25.90 -5.05
C LEU A 200 -24.92 -24.73 -5.96
N SER A 201 -23.94 -23.96 -6.43
CA SER A 201 -24.20 -22.88 -7.38
C SER A 201 -24.71 -23.37 -8.74
N GLY A 202 -24.39 -24.61 -9.13
CA GLY A 202 -24.91 -25.26 -10.31
C GLY A 202 -26.40 -25.66 -10.20
N GLN A 203 -27.03 -25.47 -9.04
CA GLN A 203 -28.47 -25.71 -8.84
C GLN A 203 -29.34 -24.48 -9.07
N LEU A 204 -28.72 -23.30 -9.16
CA LEU A 204 -29.41 -22.03 -9.36
C LEU A 204 -30.03 -21.91 -10.77
N GLY A 205 -31.16 -21.23 -10.86
CA GLY A 205 -31.77 -20.82 -12.12
C GLY A 205 -32.32 -21.95 -12.98
N ARG A 206 -32.78 -23.05 -12.39
CA ARG A 206 -33.28 -24.21 -13.12
C ARG A 206 -34.67 -24.07 -13.75
N ASP A 207 -35.37 -22.96 -13.48
CA ASP A 207 -36.71 -22.74 -14.10
C ASP A 207 -36.54 -22.22 -15.53
N ASP A 208 -37.06 -22.98 -16.51
CA ASP A 208 -36.92 -22.77 -17.97
C ASP A 208 -37.57 -21.47 -18.51
N ASN A 209 -38.16 -20.61 -17.66
CA ASN A 209 -38.89 -19.42 -18.07
C ASN A 209 -38.16 -18.08 -17.93
N SER A 210 -36.88 -18.08 -17.52
CA SER A 210 -36.09 -16.86 -17.32
C SER A 210 -35.43 -16.39 -18.62
N SER A 211 -35.55 -15.09 -18.92
CA SER A 211 -34.83 -14.43 -20.03
C SER A 211 -33.36 -14.17 -19.71
N THR A 212 -32.89 -14.53 -18.53
CA THR A 212 -31.58 -14.27 -18.01
C THR A 212 -30.56 -15.27 -18.54
N GLU A 213 -29.42 -14.82 -19.04
CA GLU A 213 -28.37 -15.68 -19.56
C GLU A 213 -27.59 -16.33 -18.41
N MET A 214 -27.72 -17.67 -18.25
CA MET A 214 -26.96 -18.43 -17.26
C MET A 214 -25.62 -18.86 -17.84
N LEU A 215 -24.54 -18.42 -17.24
CA LEU A 215 -23.15 -18.65 -17.66
C LEU A 215 -22.34 -19.23 -16.53
N THR A 216 -21.31 -20.00 -16.89
CA THR A 216 -20.41 -20.63 -15.92
C THR A 216 -18.99 -20.11 -16.11
N PHE A 217 -18.22 -20.01 -15.02
CA PHE A 217 -16.80 -19.69 -15.06
C PHE A 217 -15.96 -20.73 -14.32
N GLY A 218 -14.67 -20.79 -14.64
CA GLY A 218 -13.72 -21.75 -14.09
C GLY A 218 -13.38 -22.88 -15.04
N ARG A 219 -12.85 -23.98 -14.55
CA ARG A 219 -12.39 -25.09 -15.39
C ARG A 219 -13.56 -25.71 -16.18
N GLY A 220 -13.49 -25.65 -17.51
CA GLY A 220 -14.52 -26.17 -18.39
C GLY A 220 -15.85 -25.41 -18.35
N GLY A 221 -15.88 -24.21 -17.82
CA GLY A 221 -17.03 -23.30 -17.87
C GLY A 221 -17.17 -22.58 -19.20
N ASP A 222 -18.27 -21.82 -19.39
CA ASP A 222 -18.45 -20.93 -20.54
C ASP A 222 -17.31 -19.91 -20.65
N PHE A 223 -16.91 -19.34 -19.53
CA PHE A 223 -15.68 -18.59 -19.35
C PHE A 223 -14.63 -19.52 -18.73
N ALA A 224 -14.01 -20.34 -19.58
CA ALA A 224 -13.06 -21.34 -19.14
C ALA A 224 -11.74 -20.71 -18.70
N GLY A 225 -11.18 -21.21 -17.59
CA GLY A 225 -9.86 -20.78 -17.13
C GLY A 225 -9.23 -21.78 -16.16
N GLU A 226 -7.92 -21.94 -16.25
CA GLU A 226 -7.14 -22.78 -15.35
C GLU A 226 -5.72 -22.24 -15.15
N VAL A 227 -5.08 -22.58 -14.03
CA VAL A 227 -3.71 -22.20 -13.73
C VAL A 227 -2.74 -23.02 -14.59
N ALA A 228 -1.97 -22.35 -15.43
CA ALA A 228 -0.94 -22.96 -16.28
C ALA A 228 0.41 -23.06 -15.57
N SER A 229 0.77 -22.02 -14.80
CA SER A 229 2.02 -22.01 -14.03
C SER A 229 1.93 -21.01 -12.87
N LYS A 230 2.80 -21.20 -11.87
CA LYS A 230 2.92 -20.34 -10.68
C LYS A 230 4.38 -19.89 -10.54
N SER A 231 4.65 -18.61 -10.37
CA SER A 231 5.99 -18.07 -10.13
C SER A 231 5.95 -16.76 -9.39
N ALA A 232 6.74 -16.62 -8.34
CA ALA A 232 6.92 -15.36 -7.56
C ALA A 232 5.60 -14.68 -7.14
N GLY A 233 4.59 -15.46 -6.73
CA GLY A 233 3.28 -14.95 -6.31
C GLY A 233 2.38 -14.50 -7.47
N ILE A 234 2.78 -14.77 -8.72
CA ILE A 234 1.96 -14.58 -9.93
C ILE A 234 1.53 -15.93 -10.46
N GLN A 235 0.25 -16.05 -10.77
CA GLN A 235 -0.32 -17.19 -11.46
C GLN A 235 -0.57 -16.83 -12.93
N GLN A 236 -0.05 -17.65 -13.85
CA GLN A 236 -0.37 -17.59 -15.27
C GLN A 236 -1.62 -18.43 -15.51
N LEU A 237 -2.64 -17.84 -16.10
CA LEU A 237 -3.88 -18.52 -16.47
C LEU A 237 -3.92 -18.80 -17.97
N ASN A 238 -4.40 -19.98 -18.35
CA ASN A 238 -4.90 -20.24 -19.69
C ASN A 238 -6.40 -19.98 -19.70
N LEU A 239 -6.87 -19.19 -20.65
CA LEU A 239 -8.25 -18.80 -20.80
C LEU A 239 -8.85 -19.37 -22.09
N GLY A 240 -10.13 -19.65 -22.08
CA GLY A 240 -10.85 -20.24 -23.21
C GLY A 240 -12.37 -20.02 -23.14
N GLY A 241 -13.13 -20.80 -23.90
CA GLY A 241 -14.55 -20.63 -23.99
C GLY A 241 -14.91 -19.27 -24.59
N ARG A 242 -15.71 -18.47 -23.91
CA ARG A 242 -16.16 -17.13 -24.33
C ARG A 242 -15.14 -16.03 -24.09
N PHE A 243 -14.01 -16.29 -23.43
CA PHE A 243 -12.96 -15.29 -23.30
C PHE A 243 -12.36 -14.93 -24.67
N GLU A 244 -12.27 -13.64 -24.95
CA GLU A 244 -11.54 -13.13 -26.12
C GLU A 244 -10.02 -13.26 -25.91
N LEU A 245 -9.58 -13.12 -24.65
CA LEU A 245 -8.19 -13.26 -24.21
C LEU A 245 -7.82 -14.75 -24.06
N LYS A 246 -6.59 -15.14 -24.41
CA LYS A 246 -6.10 -16.53 -24.30
C LYS A 246 -5.30 -16.82 -23.05
N THR A 247 -4.67 -15.80 -22.50
CA THR A 247 -3.85 -15.92 -21.29
C THR A 247 -4.06 -14.69 -20.39
N ALA A 248 -3.87 -14.86 -19.08
CA ALA A 248 -3.85 -13.73 -18.16
C ALA A 248 -2.86 -13.99 -17.03
N ARG A 249 -2.30 -12.93 -16.46
CA ARG A 249 -1.44 -12.97 -15.29
C ARG A 249 -2.18 -12.39 -14.09
N VAL A 250 -2.18 -13.13 -12.98
CA VAL A 250 -2.86 -12.71 -11.75
C VAL A 250 -1.88 -12.78 -10.59
N ARG A 251 -1.69 -11.68 -9.88
CA ARG A 251 -0.94 -11.66 -8.62
C ARG A 251 -1.85 -12.08 -7.47
N ALA A 252 -1.86 -13.36 -7.17
CA ALA A 252 -2.61 -13.94 -6.05
C ALA A 252 -2.06 -15.34 -5.74
N ILE A 253 -2.29 -15.83 -4.52
CA ILE A 253 -1.87 -17.15 -4.06
C ILE A 253 -3.11 -18.05 -3.94
N GLY A 254 -2.98 -19.30 -4.37
CA GLY A 254 -4.02 -20.32 -4.29
C GLY A 254 -4.95 -20.37 -5.50
N GLU A 255 -5.39 -21.59 -5.85
CA GLU A 255 -6.29 -21.82 -7.00
C GLU A 255 -7.66 -21.17 -6.81
N PHE A 256 -8.11 -21.03 -5.56
CA PHE A 256 -9.37 -20.33 -5.28
C PHE A 256 -9.32 -18.85 -5.69
N ASN A 257 -8.16 -18.17 -5.51
CA ASN A 257 -7.98 -16.80 -6.00
C ASN A 257 -7.84 -16.73 -7.52
N ALA A 258 -7.24 -17.73 -8.17
CA ALA A 258 -7.26 -17.82 -9.62
C ALA A 258 -8.71 -17.93 -10.15
N ARG A 259 -9.55 -18.71 -9.48
CA ARG A 259 -10.97 -18.86 -9.80
C ARG A 259 -11.73 -17.57 -9.60
N ASN A 260 -11.50 -16.86 -8.48
CA ASN A 260 -12.05 -15.52 -8.24
C ASN A 260 -11.68 -14.55 -9.36
N ALA A 261 -10.41 -14.57 -9.83
CA ALA A 261 -9.94 -13.75 -10.93
C ALA A 261 -10.62 -14.09 -12.27
N ILE A 262 -10.84 -15.38 -12.56
CA ILE A 262 -11.56 -15.82 -13.75
C ILE A 262 -12.99 -15.27 -13.73
N GLY A 263 -13.72 -15.38 -12.60
CA GLY A 263 -15.04 -14.81 -12.44
C GLY A 263 -15.07 -13.30 -12.61
N ALA A 264 -14.13 -12.59 -11.99
CA ALA A 264 -13.98 -11.14 -12.10
C ALA A 264 -13.70 -10.69 -13.56
N MET A 265 -12.80 -11.38 -14.28
CA MET A 265 -12.52 -11.09 -15.69
C MET A 265 -13.72 -11.41 -16.59
N ALA A 266 -14.46 -12.49 -16.32
CA ALA A 266 -15.68 -12.82 -17.06
C ALA A 266 -16.73 -11.69 -16.91
N ALA A 267 -16.96 -11.23 -15.68
CA ALA A 267 -17.84 -10.10 -15.42
C ALA A 267 -17.37 -8.82 -16.13
N ALA A 268 -16.06 -8.50 -16.07
CA ALA A 268 -15.49 -7.35 -16.77
C ALA A 268 -15.72 -7.40 -18.29
N GLN A 269 -15.53 -8.58 -18.91
CA GLN A 269 -15.80 -8.75 -20.35
C GLN A 269 -17.27 -8.60 -20.68
N ILE A 270 -18.20 -9.12 -19.86
CA ILE A 270 -19.65 -8.95 -20.06
C ILE A 270 -20.05 -7.48 -19.90
N MET A 271 -19.42 -6.71 -19.01
CA MET A 271 -19.61 -5.26 -18.90
C MET A 271 -19.13 -4.50 -20.15
N GLY A 272 -18.36 -5.13 -21.02
CA GLY A 272 -17.78 -4.52 -22.23
C GLY A 272 -16.37 -3.95 -22.03
N ALA A 273 -15.65 -4.34 -20.98
CA ALA A 273 -14.27 -3.94 -20.80
C ALA A 273 -13.33 -4.72 -21.73
N ASN A 274 -12.40 -4.04 -22.38
CA ASN A 274 -11.37 -4.65 -23.22
C ASN A 274 -10.26 -5.23 -22.35
N LEU A 275 -10.33 -6.53 -22.07
CA LEU A 275 -9.36 -7.21 -21.23
C LEU A 275 -7.96 -7.26 -21.87
N CYS A 276 -6.92 -7.13 -21.05
CA CYS A 276 -5.54 -7.42 -21.39
C CYS A 276 -4.95 -8.46 -20.43
N ASP A 277 -3.87 -9.13 -20.84
CA ASP A 277 -3.24 -10.21 -20.08
C ASP A 277 -2.67 -9.75 -18.71
N ASP A 278 -2.41 -8.45 -18.56
CA ASP A 278 -1.85 -7.84 -17.36
C ASP A 278 -2.88 -7.13 -16.46
N ALA A 279 -4.16 -7.21 -16.77
CA ALA A 279 -5.20 -6.50 -16.01
C ALA A 279 -5.12 -6.75 -14.50
N LEU A 280 -4.71 -7.96 -14.07
CA LEU A 280 -4.54 -8.35 -12.66
C LEU A 280 -3.09 -8.71 -12.27
N ALA A 281 -2.10 -8.51 -13.15
CA ALA A 281 -0.70 -8.85 -12.88
C ALA A 281 -0.10 -8.03 -11.71
N ASN A 282 -0.65 -6.87 -11.44
CA ASN A 282 -0.25 -5.98 -10.35
C ASN A 282 -1.32 -5.82 -9.27
N PHE A 283 -2.29 -6.72 -9.19
CA PHE A 283 -3.27 -6.72 -8.11
C PHE A 283 -2.56 -6.88 -6.76
N VAL A 284 -2.76 -5.92 -5.86
CA VAL A 284 -2.06 -5.88 -4.57
C VAL A 284 -2.88 -6.47 -3.42
N GLY A 285 -4.11 -6.89 -3.70
CA GLY A 285 -4.98 -7.51 -2.72
C GLY A 285 -5.81 -6.55 -1.90
N VAL A 286 -6.48 -7.12 -0.91
CA VAL A 286 -7.34 -6.46 0.06
C VAL A 286 -6.75 -6.70 1.44
N ARG A 287 -6.82 -5.72 2.33
CA ARG A 287 -6.35 -5.89 3.71
C ARG A 287 -7.07 -7.03 4.40
N ARG A 288 -6.33 -7.75 5.24
CA ARG A 288 -6.79 -8.96 5.92
C ARG A 288 -7.21 -10.08 4.96
N ARG A 289 -6.69 -10.11 3.73
CA ARG A 289 -6.84 -11.20 2.77
C ARG A 289 -5.46 -11.52 2.21
N GLN A 290 -4.79 -12.54 2.77
CA GLN A 290 -3.39 -12.93 2.48
C GLN A 290 -2.43 -11.72 2.52
N THR A 291 -2.64 -10.82 3.49
CA THR A 291 -1.81 -9.60 3.60
C THR A 291 -0.46 -9.96 4.20
N VAL A 292 0.61 -9.71 3.46
CA VAL A 292 1.97 -9.86 3.98
C VAL A 292 2.31 -8.64 4.84
N LEU A 293 2.46 -8.85 6.15
CA LEU A 293 2.83 -7.81 7.13
C LEU A 293 4.33 -7.59 7.18
N SER A 294 5.11 -8.65 7.04
CA SER A 294 6.56 -8.61 6.87
C SER A 294 7.05 -9.84 6.12
N ASP A 295 8.06 -9.62 5.29
CA ASP A 295 8.83 -10.66 4.62
C ASP A 295 10.26 -10.14 4.53
N ASP A 296 11.14 -10.69 5.34
CA ASP A 296 12.53 -10.24 5.45
C ASP A 296 13.54 -11.24 4.88
N GLY A 297 13.02 -12.24 4.15
CA GLY A 297 13.80 -13.35 3.62
C GLY A 297 14.14 -14.43 4.67
N GLU A 298 13.87 -14.17 5.96
CA GLU A 298 14.01 -15.17 7.02
C GLU A 298 12.66 -15.64 7.56
N ILE A 299 11.78 -14.70 7.90
CA ILE A 299 10.44 -15.00 8.43
C ILE A 299 9.41 -14.21 7.62
N ARG A 300 8.41 -14.92 7.13
CA ARG A 300 7.27 -14.31 6.46
C ARG A 300 6.07 -14.29 7.39
N VAL A 301 5.47 -13.12 7.60
CA VAL A 301 4.29 -12.94 8.45
C VAL A 301 3.11 -12.52 7.59
N ILE A 302 2.01 -13.26 7.72
CA ILE A 302 0.79 -13.07 6.91
C ILE A 302 -0.40 -12.94 7.85
N GLU A 303 -1.37 -12.10 7.49
CA GLU A 303 -2.70 -12.08 8.12
C GLU A 303 -3.78 -12.46 7.11
N ASP A 304 -4.82 -13.17 7.58
CA ASP A 304 -6.00 -13.50 6.78
C ASP A 304 -7.27 -13.52 7.62
N TYR A 305 -8.38 -13.13 6.99
CA TYR A 305 -9.70 -13.05 7.60
C TYR A 305 -10.46 -14.40 7.59
N ALA A 306 -9.88 -15.45 7.02
CA ALA A 306 -10.49 -16.79 6.95
C ALA A 306 -10.99 -17.24 8.33
N HIS A 307 -12.22 -17.73 8.39
CA HIS A 307 -12.87 -18.11 9.63
C HIS A 307 -13.89 -19.26 9.45
N HIS A 308 -14.12 -19.73 8.24
CA HIS A 308 -14.84 -20.95 7.91
C HIS A 308 -13.83 -22.06 7.58
N PRO A 309 -14.08 -23.36 7.92
CA PRO A 309 -13.12 -24.44 7.65
C PRO A 309 -12.62 -24.49 6.21
N ASN A 310 -13.51 -24.31 5.23
CA ASN A 310 -13.15 -24.32 3.81
C ASN A 310 -12.19 -23.18 3.44
N GLU A 311 -12.39 -21.99 4.00
CA GLU A 311 -11.49 -20.84 3.83
C GLU A 311 -10.11 -21.12 4.46
N VAL A 312 -10.11 -21.57 5.72
CA VAL A 312 -8.88 -21.88 6.48
C VAL A 312 -8.08 -22.96 5.78
N GLY A 313 -8.70 -24.07 5.41
CA GLY A 313 -8.03 -25.17 4.72
C GLY A 313 -7.47 -24.76 3.34
N SER A 314 -8.24 -24.04 2.56
CA SER A 314 -7.81 -23.53 1.26
C SER A 314 -6.64 -22.55 1.37
N LEU A 315 -6.68 -21.66 2.38
CA LEU A 315 -5.60 -20.73 2.68
C LEU A 315 -4.31 -21.47 3.06
N LEU A 316 -4.38 -22.40 4.04
CA LEU A 316 -3.20 -23.10 4.53
C LEU A 316 -2.56 -23.99 3.44
N LEU A 317 -3.37 -24.67 2.64
CA LEU A 317 -2.88 -25.42 1.48
C LEU A 317 -2.16 -24.51 0.48
N ALA A 318 -2.75 -23.36 0.15
CA ALA A 318 -2.15 -22.42 -0.77
C ALA A 318 -0.83 -21.82 -0.23
N LEU A 319 -0.76 -21.49 1.06
CA LEU A 319 0.47 -21.01 1.68
C LEU A 319 1.56 -22.09 1.72
N ARG A 320 1.19 -23.35 1.98
CA ARG A 320 2.13 -24.45 1.98
C ARG A 320 2.86 -24.63 0.64
N GLU A 321 2.19 -24.36 -0.47
CA GLU A 321 2.81 -24.36 -1.81
C GLU A 321 3.86 -23.24 -2.02
N THR A 322 3.86 -22.23 -1.17
CA THR A 322 4.76 -21.06 -1.28
C THR A 322 5.88 -21.04 -0.25
N LEU A 323 5.99 -22.09 0.57
CA LEU A 323 7.04 -22.17 1.58
C LEU A 323 8.43 -22.26 0.93
N ALA A 324 9.40 -21.66 1.59
CA ALA A 324 10.80 -21.85 1.27
C ALA A 324 11.22 -23.32 1.56
N GLU A 325 12.30 -23.77 0.97
CA GLU A 325 12.85 -25.11 1.21
C GLU A 325 13.23 -25.28 2.70
N GLY A 326 12.63 -26.26 3.35
CA GLY A 326 12.80 -26.50 4.78
C GLY A 326 12.00 -25.60 5.71
N GLY A 327 11.26 -24.65 5.19
CA GLY A 327 10.38 -23.74 5.96
C GLY A 327 9.12 -24.46 6.46
N ARG A 328 8.60 -24.00 7.61
CA ARG A 328 7.37 -24.53 8.22
C ARG A 328 6.24 -23.50 8.10
N LEU A 329 5.00 -24.01 8.12
CA LEU A 329 3.79 -23.19 8.22
C LEU A 329 3.32 -23.17 9.68
N ILE A 330 3.54 -22.06 10.35
CA ILE A 330 3.09 -21.81 11.71
C ILE A 330 1.77 -21.06 11.65
N THR A 331 0.70 -21.65 12.17
CA THR A 331 -0.64 -21.07 12.12
C THR A 331 -1.07 -20.58 13.49
N VAL A 332 -1.41 -19.32 13.62
CA VAL A 332 -2.10 -18.74 14.78
C VAL A 332 -3.56 -18.60 14.37
N PHE A 333 -4.44 -19.37 15.02
CA PHE A 333 -5.86 -19.45 14.65
C PHE A 333 -6.75 -18.96 15.77
N GLN A 334 -7.63 -17.99 15.46
CA GLN A 334 -8.69 -17.52 16.35
C GLN A 334 -10.04 -17.96 15.79
N PRO A 335 -10.70 -18.96 16.39
CA PRO A 335 -12.05 -19.34 15.98
C PRO A 335 -13.02 -18.18 16.17
N HIS A 336 -14.03 -18.09 15.32
CA HIS A 336 -15.00 -17.00 15.33
C HIS A 336 -16.40 -17.55 15.54
N ARG A 337 -17.06 -17.13 16.65
CA ARG A 337 -18.34 -17.58 17.19
C ARG A 337 -18.30 -19.01 17.78
N PHE A 338 -18.89 -19.15 18.95
CA PHE A 338 -19.02 -20.44 19.61
C PHE A 338 -19.90 -21.43 18.86
N SER A 339 -21.01 -20.95 18.28
CA SER A 339 -21.92 -21.75 17.49
C SER A 339 -21.24 -22.39 16.26
N ARG A 340 -20.46 -21.60 15.51
CA ARG A 340 -19.68 -22.09 14.35
C ARG A 340 -18.61 -23.10 14.78
N THR A 341 -17.89 -22.81 15.88
CA THR A 341 -16.85 -23.69 16.37
C THR A 341 -17.42 -25.05 16.77
N ALA A 342 -18.58 -25.09 17.45
CA ALA A 342 -19.25 -26.32 17.80
C ALA A 342 -19.69 -27.12 16.56
N GLN A 343 -20.32 -26.44 15.61
CA GLN A 343 -20.88 -27.07 14.41
C GLN A 343 -19.80 -27.68 13.52
N PHE A 344 -18.72 -26.94 13.26
CA PHE A 344 -17.67 -27.33 12.31
C PHE A 344 -16.38 -27.83 13.00
N LYS A 345 -16.48 -28.27 14.26
CA LYS A 345 -15.31 -28.69 15.07
C LYS A 345 -14.41 -29.70 14.33
N ASN A 346 -14.98 -30.73 13.74
CA ASN A 346 -14.23 -31.76 13.02
C ASN A 346 -13.67 -31.26 11.68
N ASP A 347 -14.39 -30.37 11.01
CA ASP A 347 -13.94 -29.77 9.76
C ASP A 347 -12.75 -28.85 9.99
N PHE A 348 -12.73 -28.11 11.13
CA PHE A 348 -11.56 -27.31 11.52
C PHE A 348 -10.34 -28.17 11.79
N VAL A 349 -10.47 -29.38 12.36
CA VAL A 349 -9.32 -30.30 12.52
C VAL A 349 -8.71 -30.62 11.16
N THR A 350 -9.54 -30.94 10.17
CA THR A 350 -9.09 -31.21 8.80
C THR A 350 -8.49 -29.95 8.16
N ALA A 351 -9.12 -28.78 8.32
CA ALA A 351 -8.66 -27.52 7.76
C ALA A 351 -7.30 -27.06 8.30
N LEU A 352 -7.00 -27.38 9.57
CA LEU A 352 -5.72 -27.02 10.22
C LEU A 352 -4.59 -28.02 9.91
N SER A 353 -4.89 -29.20 9.38
CA SER A 353 -3.91 -30.24 9.13
C SER A 353 -2.75 -29.87 8.18
N PRO A 354 -2.87 -28.89 7.26
CA PRO A 354 -1.72 -28.43 6.48
C PRO A 354 -0.67 -27.65 7.28
N ALA A 355 -0.93 -27.20 8.50
CA ALA A 355 0.04 -26.52 9.35
C ALA A 355 1.08 -27.49 9.94
N ASP A 356 2.28 -26.98 10.26
CA ASP A 356 3.31 -27.72 10.99
C ASP A 356 3.17 -27.49 12.52
N VAL A 357 2.63 -26.33 12.91
CA VAL A 357 2.32 -25.98 14.31
C VAL A 357 1.08 -25.10 14.31
N VAL A 358 0.18 -25.30 15.28
CA VAL A 358 -0.99 -24.46 15.48
C VAL A 358 -0.98 -23.86 16.89
N PHE A 359 -1.06 -22.54 16.96
CA PHE A 359 -1.40 -21.80 18.19
C PHE A 359 -2.87 -21.44 18.12
N LEU A 360 -3.68 -22.01 19.00
CA LEU A 360 -5.11 -21.83 19.04
C LEU A 360 -5.44 -20.77 20.11
N LEU A 361 -6.07 -19.68 19.68
CA LEU A 361 -6.52 -18.61 20.58
C LEU A 361 -7.94 -18.88 21.06
N GLU A 362 -8.38 -18.18 22.11
CA GLU A 362 -9.77 -18.22 22.55
C GLU A 362 -10.74 -17.76 21.47
N VAL A 363 -11.96 -18.35 21.49
CA VAL A 363 -13.00 -18.03 20.51
C VAL A 363 -13.37 -16.55 20.59
N TYR A 364 -13.31 -15.85 19.48
CA TYR A 364 -13.89 -14.53 19.37
C TYR A 364 -15.42 -14.64 19.34
N SER A 365 -16.05 -14.19 20.42
CA SER A 365 -17.47 -14.45 20.66
C SER A 365 -18.43 -13.77 19.66
N ALA A 366 -18.04 -12.62 19.08
CA ALA A 366 -18.93 -11.78 18.27
C ALA A 366 -20.29 -11.48 18.96
N GLY A 367 -20.28 -11.43 20.30
CA GLY A 367 -21.49 -11.18 21.11
C GLY A 367 -22.34 -12.41 21.43
N GLU A 368 -21.88 -13.62 21.06
CA GLU A 368 -22.49 -14.89 21.48
C GLU A 368 -22.06 -15.27 22.90
N SER A 369 -22.91 -16.03 23.60
CA SER A 369 -22.53 -16.75 24.82
C SER A 369 -21.91 -18.10 24.47
N PRO A 370 -21.01 -18.65 25.30
CA PRO A 370 -20.46 -19.98 25.09
C PRO A 370 -21.54 -21.04 24.95
N VAL A 371 -21.35 -21.97 24.01
CA VAL A 371 -22.22 -23.12 23.78
C VAL A 371 -21.46 -24.42 24.05
N GLU A 372 -22.16 -25.51 24.35
CA GLU A 372 -21.57 -26.82 24.52
C GLU A 372 -20.77 -27.21 23.26
N ASP A 373 -19.57 -27.79 23.45
CA ASP A 373 -18.66 -28.19 22.38
C ASP A 373 -18.11 -27.08 21.50
N GLY A 374 -18.31 -25.81 21.86
CA GLY A 374 -17.98 -24.65 21.01
C GLY A 374 -16.76 -23.84 21.45
N THR A 375 -16.02 -24.26 22.44
CA THR A 375 -14.85 -23.56 22.97
C THR A 375 -13.57 -23.95 22.21
N SER A 376 -12.53 -23.14 22.34
CA SER A 376 -11.19 -23.48 21.83
C SER A 376 -10.60 -24.72 22.52
N ALA A 377 -10.95 -24.95 23.78
CA ALA A 377 -10.56 -26.16 24.48
C ALA A 377 -11.22 -27.43 23.89
N ASP A 378 -12.48 -27.34 23.47
CA ASP A 378 -13.17 -28.45 22.78
C ASP A 378 -12.53 -28.74 21.41
N LEU A 379 -12.15 -27.70 20.68
CA LEU A 379 -11.44 -27.85 19.43
C LEU A 379 -10.03 -28.44 19.61
N LEU A 380 -9.30 -28.03 20.66
CA LEU A 380 -8.01 -28.63 21.02
C LEU A 380 -8.14 -30.14 21.27
N VAL A 381 -9.15 -30.56 22.04
CA VAL A 381 -9.41 -31.99 22.32
C VAL A 381 -9.71 -32.75 21.01
N ALA A 382 -10.50 -32.15 20.12
CA ALA A 382 -10.78 -32.73 18.81
C ALA A 382 -9.50 -32.90 17.96
N CYS A 383 -8.63 -31.85 17.91
CA CYS A 383 -7.33 -31.91 17.22
C CYS A 383 -6.44 -33.02 17.80
N GLN A 384 -6.29 -33.10 19.13
CA GLN A 384 -5.47 -34.12 19.78
C GLN A 384 -5.95 -35.55 19.52
N ARG A 385 -7.26 -35.73 19.34
CA ARG A 385 -7.86 -37.02 19.03
C ARG A 385 -7.69 -37.44 17.58
N ALA A 386 -7.96 -36.54 16.64
CA ALA A 386 -8.05 -36.87 15.21
C ALA A 386 -6.75 -36.57 14.44
N ALA A 387 -5.90 -35.67 14.94
CA ALA A 387 -4.60 -35.31 14.38
C ALA A 387 -3.50 -35.27 15.46
N PRO A 388 -3.18 -36.42 16.11
CA PRO A 388 -2.25 -36.44 17.25
C PRO A 388 -0.81 -36.01 16.90
N ASP A 389 -0.42 -36.10 15.63
CA ASP A 389 0.90 -35.69 15.14
C ASP A 389 1.00 -34.17 14.88
N LEU A 390 -0.13 -33.45 14.85
CA LEU A 390 -0.15 -32.00 14.69
C LEU A 390 0.04 -31.31 16.06
N PRO A 391 1.14 -30.59 16.29
CA PRO A 391 1.33 -29.83 17.52
C PRO A 391 0.33 -28.67 17.60
N VAL A 392 -0.70 -28.80 18.44
CA VAL A 392 -1.68 -27.75 18.70
C VAL A 392 -1.53 -27.31 20.16
N ARG A 393 -1.40 -26.00 20.38
CA ARG A 393 -1.30 -25.38 21.71
C ARG A 393 -2.39 -24.33 21.87
N LEU A 394 -3.19 -24.48 22.93
CA LEU A 394 -4.11 -23.43 23.36
C LEU A 394 -3.31 -22.33 24.06
N VAL A 395 -3.55 -21.09 23.64
CA VAL A 395 -2.93 -19.90 24.21
C VAL A 395 -4.02 -19.10 24.93
N SER A 396 -3.73 -18.64 26.13
CA SER A 396 -4.65 -17.76 26.86
C SER A 396 -4.87 -16.43 26.14
N GLU A 397 -5.82 -15.62 26.62
CA GLU A 397 -6.12 -14.30 26.02
C GLU A 397 -4.96 -13.28 26.10
N ASN A 398 -3.79 -13.69 26.62
CA ASN A 398 -2.65 -12.81 26.77
C ASN A 398 -1.72 -12.88 25.56
N ASP A 399 -1.68 -11.79 24.77
CA ASP A 399 -0.77 -11.65 23.64
C ASP A 399 0.70 -11.86 24.00
N ASP A 400 1.13 -11.53 25.22
CA ASP A 400 2.51 -11.73 25.66
C ASP A 400 2.89 -13.21 25.74
N GLU A 401 1.96 -14.10 26.13
CA GLU A 401 2.18 -15.56 26.07
C GLU A 401 2.33 -16.03 24.63
N LEU A 402 1.45 -15.59 23.73
CA LEU A 402 1.52 -15.90 22.31
C LEU A 402 2.89 -15.47 21.74
N PHE A 403 3.28 -14.23 22.02
CA PHE A 403 4.53 -13.68 21.48
C PHE A 403 5.76 -14.40 22.04
N ALA A 404 5.76 -14.79 23.31
CA ALA A 404 6.84 -15.59 23.88
C ALA A 404 6.95 -16.97 23.21
N LEU A 405 5.82 -17.63 22.94
CA LEU A 405 5.79 -18.92 22.25
C LEU A 405 6.25 -18.80 20.78
N LEU A 406 5.84 -17.74 20.08
CA LEU A 406 6.29 -17.48 18.71
C LEU A 406 7.78 -17.15 18.68
N ASP A 407 8.27 -16.31 19.59
CA ASP A 407 9.68 -15.93 19.67
C ASP A 407 10.61 -17.12 19.96
N ASP A 408 10.15 -18.11 20.73
CA ASP A 408 10.89 -19.35 21.06
C ASP A 408 10.77 -20.40 19.93
N GLY A 409 9.59 -20.47 19.29
CA GLY A 409 9.24 -21.54 18.36
C GLY A 409 9.51 -21.30 16.89
N VAL A 410 9.51 -20.02 16.43
CA VAL A 410 9.67 -19.65 15.02
C VAL A 410 11.16 -19.64 14.65
N ARG A 411 11.46 -20.14 13.44
CA ARG A 411 12.83 -20.29 12.91
C ARG A 411 12.97 -19.59 11.58
N SER A 412 14.20 -19.42 11.12
CA SER A 412 14.48 -18.95 9.76
C SER A 412 13.75 -19.80 8.72
N GLN A 413 13.24 -19.18 7.67
CA GLN A 413 12.42 -19.73 6.58
C GLN A 413 10.98 -20.10 6.96
N ASP A 414 10.54 -19.90 8.20
CA ASP A 414 9.14 -20.14 8.57
C ASP A 414 8.20 -19.08 7.99
N THR A 415 6.99 -19.53 7.66
CA THR A 415 5.85 -18.65 7.39
C THR A 415 4.89 -18.70 8.58
N VAL A 416 4.65 -17.55 9.22
CA VAL A 416 3.68 -17.41 10.30
C VAL A 416 2.42 -16.76 9.75
N VAL A 417 1.28 -17.44 9.85
CA VAL A 417 0.00 -16.92 9.41
C VAL A 417 -0.96 -16.75 10.56
N PHE A 418 -1.52 -15.55 10.69
CA PHE A 418 -2.56 -15.22 11.66
C PHE A 418 -3.92 -15.29 10.95
N VAL A 419 -4.80 -16.15 11.43
CA VAL A 419 -6.04 -16.54 10.75
C VAL A 419 -7.24 -16.31 11.65
N GLY A 420 -8.18 -15.48 11.21
CA GLY A 420 -9.43 -15.24 11.95
C GLY A 420 -10.11 -13.90 11.62
N ALA A 421 -11.40 -13.83 11.93
CA ALA A 421 -12.23 -12.65 11.67
C ALA A 421 -12.35 -11.69 12.87
N GLY A 422 -11.81 -12.07 14.02
CA GLY A 422 -11.84 -11.28 15.27
C GLY A 422 -10.70 -10.27 15.37
N SER A 423 -10.13 -10.16 16.59
CA SER A 423 -9.06 -9.21 16.94
C SER A 423 -7.64 -9.70 16.62
N ILE A 424 -7.50 -10.87 16.05
CA ILE A 424 -6.20 -11.53 15.78
C ILE A 424 -5.28 -10.67 14.87
N ASP A 425 -5.84 -9.81 14.04
CA ASP A 425 -5.07 -8.86 13.24
C ASP A 425 -4.25 -7.89 14.10
N GLU A 426 -4.74 -7.49 15.27
CA GLU A 426 -4.01 -6.62 16.19
C GLU A 426 -2.77 -7.35 16.74
N ALA A 427 -2.91 -8.60 17.14
CA ALA A 427 -1.77 -9.44 17.56
C ALA A 427 -0.77 -9.66 16.42
N ALA A 428 -1.24 -9.91 15.19
CA ALA A 428 -0.40 -10.06 14.00
C ALA A 428 0.46 -8.82 13.73
N HIS A 429 -0.18 -7.65 13.73
CA HIS A 429 0.50 -6.37 13.51
C HIS A 429 1.51 -6.07 14.64
N GLU A 430 1.13 -6.31 15.90
CA GLU A 430 2.00 -6.06 17.05
C GLU A 430 3.22 -6.98 17.04
N TRP A 431 3.04 -8.29 16.80
CA TRP A 431 4.17 -9.23 16.73
C TRP A 431 5.12 -8.90 15.57
N SER A 432 4.57 -8.58 14.38
CA SER A 432 5.36 -8.14 13.24
C SER A 432 6.17 -6.87 13.55
N ARG A 433 5.58 -5.90 14.26
CA ARG A 433 6.23 -4.67 14.70
C ARG A 433 7.37 -4.94 15.69
N ARG A 434 7.14 -5.82 16.69
CA ARG A 434 8.16 -6.22 17.67
C ARG A 434 9.33 -6.94 17.02
N GLY A 435 9.10 -7.81 16.06
CA GLY A 435 10.15 -8.48 15.28
C GLY A 435 11.05 -7.50 14.53
N LYS A 436 10.45 -6.52 13.85
CA LYS A 436 11.21 -5.43 13.22
C LYS A 436 12.03 -4.65 14.23
N SER A 437 11.47 -4.28 15.39
CA SER A 437 12.20 -3.56 16.44
C SER A 437 13.40 -4.34 16.97
N LYS A 438 13.26 -5.63 17.24
CA LYS A 438 14.35 -6.51 17.70
C LYS A 438 15.53 -6.55 16.72
N ARG A 439 15.25 -6.60 15.41
CA ARG A 439 16.33 -6.57 14.40
C ARG A 439 17.09 -5.24 14.41
N TRP A 440 16.38 -4.12 14.54
CA TRP A 440 17.02 -2.82 14.67
C TRP A 440 17.89 -2.72 15.94
N ASP A 441 17.41 -3.32 17.05
CA ASP A 441 18.17 -3.38 18.31
C ASP A 441 19.43 -4.22 18.16
N ALA A 442 19.32 -5.41 17.57
CA ALA A 442 20.45 -6.28 17.29
C ALA A 442 21.50 -5.61 16.38
N PHE A 443 21.03 -4.92 15.32
CA PHE A 443 21.89 -4.14 14.45
C PHE A 443 22.68 -3.08 15.24
N VAL A 444 22.00 -2.24 16.03
CA VAL A 444 22.68 -1.17 16.79
C VAL A 444 23.70 -1.74 17.76
N GLU A 445 23.36 -2.79 18.51
CA GLU A 445 24.30 -3.42 19.44
C GLU A 445 25.49 -4.06 18.72
N SER A 446 25.29 -4.64 17.54
CA SER A 446 26.38 -5.25 16.76
C SER A 446 27.43 -4.25 16.28
N VAL A 447 27.05 -3.02 15.97
CA VAL A 447 27.95 -1.98 15.44
C VAL A 447 28.50 -1.04 16.50
N LYS A 448 27.76 -0.79 17.58
CA LYS A 448 28.02 0.25 18.57
C LYS A 448 29.42 0.18 19.18
N SER A 449 29.93 -1.01 19.51
CA SER A 449 31.23 -1.20 20.08
C SER A 449 32.41 -1.09 19.10
N GLN A 450 32.13 -1.13 17.80
CA GLN A 450 33.10 -1.14 16.72
C GLN A 450 33.22 0.22 16.03
N LEU A 451 32.20 1.08 16.17
CA LEU A 451 32.19 2.42 15.60
C LEU A 451 33.15 3.34 16.38
N SER A 452 33.75 4.27 15.67
CA SER A 452 34.59 5.33 16.29
C SER A 452 33.70 6.25 17.17
N VAL A 453 34.28 6.82 18.19
CA VAL A 453 33.58 7.71 19.15
C VAL A 453 32.95 8.94 18.51
N ASP A 454 33.49 9.39 17.37
CA ASP A 454 32.99 10.55 16.64
C ASP A 454 31.83 10.22 15.68
N THR A 455 31.54 8.93 15.48
CA THR A 455 30.37 8.50 14.68
C THR A 455 29.11 8.64 15.49
N LEU A 456 28.15 9.39 14.94
CA LEU A 456 26.83 9.53 15.53
C LEU A 456 25.94 8.41 15.06
N ILE A 457 25.24 7.76 15.99
CA ILE A 457 24.13 6.84 15.71
C ILE A 457 22.97 7.18 16.65
N LYS A 458 21.77 7.36 16.10
CA LYS A 458 20.56 7.72 16.85
C LYS A 458 19.38 6.90 16.39
N ARG A 459 18.50 6.57 17.32
CA ARG A 459 17.20 5.96 17.07
C ARG A 459 16.14 7.05 16.95
N GLU A 460 15.12 6.81 16.13
CA GLU A 460 13.94 7.66 15.96
C GLU A 460 14.32 9.15 15.77
N GLU A 461 15.35 9.40 14.94
CA GLU A 461 15.81 10.78 14.70
C GLU A 461 14.86 11.52 13.77
N PRO A 462 14.26 12.65 14.21
CA PRO A 462 13.35 13.43 13.38
C PRO A 462 14.03 13.97 12.13
N LEU A 463 13.48 13.67 10.95
CA LEU A 463 14.07 14.04 9.66
C LEU A 463 13.58 15.39 9.13
N ALA A 464 12.48 15.94 9.63
CA ALA A 464 11.94 17.23 9.20
C ALA A 464 13.01 18.34 9.23
N ASN A 465 13.82 18.42 10.28
CA ASN A 465 14.90 19.43 10.40
C ASN A 465 16.15 19.12 9.56
N LYS A 466 16.20 17.95 8.92
CA LYS A 466 17.33 17.51 8.09
C LYS A 466 17.07 17.67 6.59
N THR A 467 15.86 18.12 6.22
CA THR A 467 15.46 18.39 4.84
C THR A 467 15.14 19.86 4.62
N THR A 468 15.14 20.28 3.35
CA THR A 468 14.78 21.68 3.01
C THR A 468 13.27 21.90 3.03
N MET A 469 12.46 20.86 2.83
CA MET A 469 11.00 20.93 2.91
C MET A 469 10.48 21.03 4.34
N ARG A 470 11.22 20.49 5.30
CA ARG A 470 10.91 20.52 6.74
C ARG A 470 9.59 19.83 7.10
N VAL A 471 9.32 18.70 6.47
CA VAL A 471 8.16 17.85 6.76
C VAL A 471 8.59 16.41 7.05
N GLY A 472 7.71 15.64 7.67
CA GLY A 472 7.80 14.21 7.85
C GLY A 472 8.36 13.73 9.19
N GLY A 473 8.21 12.43 9.40
CA GLY A 473 8.57 11.73 10.64
C GLY A 473 10.05 11.40 10.79
N ALA A 474 10.32 10.42 11.64
CA ALA A 474 11.67 10.04 12.03
C ALA A 474 12.28 8.96 11.13
N ALA A 475 13.61 8.86 11.10
CA ALA A 475 14.32 7.67 10.65
C ALA A 475 14.38 6.66 11.79
N ARG A 476 14.16 5.38 11.48
CA ARG A 476 14.31 4.31 12.47
C ARG A 476 15.69 4.34 13.11
N ILE A 477 16.75 4.40 12.29
CA ILE A 477 18.10 4.69 12.72
C ILE A 477 18.69 5.78 11.83
N TYR A 478 19.38 6.74 12.43
CA TYR A 478 20.11 7.80 11.75
C TYR A 478 21.58 7.71 12.12
N ALA A 479 22.48 7.77 11.14
CA ALA A 479 23.93 7.70 11.38
C ALA A 479 24.70 8.78 10.61
N GLU A 480 25.74 9.32 11.27
CA GLU A 480 26.74 10.20 10.67
C GLU A 480 28.12 9.57 10.87
N PRO A 481 28.59 8.73 9.93
CA PRO A 481 29.87 8.05 10.06
C PRO A 481 31.04 9.05 10.08
N ALA A 482 31.98 8.85 10.99
CA ALA A 482 33.16 9.68 11.14
C ALA A 482 34.35 9.22 10.27
N SER A 483 34.25 8.05 9.64
CA SER A 483 35.32 7.51 8.78
C SER A 483 34.74 6.62 7.69
N ARG A 484 35.58 6.31 6.68
CA ARG A 484 35.25 5.31 5.64
C ARG A 484 35.01 3.92 6.26
N GLY A 485 35.81 3.56 7.28
CA GLY A 485 35.64 2.30 8.01
C GLY A 485 34.31 2.21 8.74
N ASP A 486 33.87 3.29 9.42
CA ASP A 486 32.55 3.34 10.06
C ASP A 486 31.41 3.23 9.04
N LEU A 487 31.56 3.91 7.89
CA LEU A 487 30.57 3.79 6.81
C LEU A 487 30.47 2.36 6.29
N GLN A 488 31.63 1.70 6.03
CA GLN A 488 31.69 0.30 5.60
C GLN A 488 31.04 -0.64 6.63
N LEU A 489 31.33 -0.43 7.91
CA LEU A 489 30.76 -1.22 9.00
C LEU A 489 29.23 -1.10 9.04
N LEU A 490 28.72 0.14 9.00
CA LEU A 490 27.28 0.40 9.02
C LEU A 490 26.57 -0.24 7.82
N VAL A 491 27.11 -0.07 6.61
CA VAL A 491 26.51 -0.61 5.38
C VAL A 491 26.51 -2.14 5.40
N LYS A 492 27.65 -2.78 5.72
CA LYS A 492 27.76 -4.24 5.79
C LYS A 492 26.85 -4.84 6.85
N ALA A 493 26.84 -4.27 8.05
CA ALA A 493 26.02 -4.78 9.15
C ALA A 493 24.52 -4.65 8.86
N ALA A 494 24.09 -3.53 8.28
CA ALA A 494 22.70 -3.33 7.91
C ALA A 494 22.25 -4.32 6.82
N ARG A 495 23.12 -4.54 5.81
CA ARG A 495 22.84 -5.50 4.74
C ARG A 495 22.78 -6.94 5.25
N ALA A 496 23.68 -7.31 6.16
CA ALA A 496 23.72 -8.66 6.73
C ALA A 496 22.42 -9.06 7.46
N VAL A 497 21.67 -8.09 7.96
CA VAL A 497 20.37 -8.32 8.62
C VAL A 497 19.17 -7.81 7.78
N GLY A 498 19.39 -7.58 6.48
CA GLY A 498 18.31 -7.22 5.55
C GLY A 498 17.65 -5.87 5.81
N LEU A 499 18.35 -4.90 6.45
CA LEU A 499 17.81 -3.58 6.72
C LEU A 499 17.95 -2.66 5.50
N GLU A 500 16.90 -1.88 5.24
CA GLU A 500 16.94 -0.87 4.19
C GLU A 500 17.94 0.25 4.55
N ILE A 501 18.72 0.69 3.56
CA ILE A 501 19.69 1.77 3.71
C ILE A 501 19.28 2.93 2.82
N ARG A 502 19.27 4.15 3.37
CA ARG A 502 19.01 5.39 2.66
C ARG A 502 20.12 6.40 2.91
N PHE A 503 20.51 7.14 1.88
CA PHE A 503 21.54 8.17 2.00
C PHE A 503 20.95 9.56 1.90
N LEU A 504 21.15 10.35 2.96
CA LEU A 504 20.61 11.69 3.10
C LEU A 504 21.71 12.76 2.96
N GLY A 505 21.61 13.55 1.90
CA GLY A 505 22.36 14.79 1.77
C GLY A 505 21.67 15.94 2.49
N ARG A 506 21.37 17.03 1.77
CA ARG A 506 20.59 18.17 2.28
C ARG A 506 19.07 17.95 2.24
N GLY A 507 18.59 16.85 1.68
CA GLY A 507 17.18 16.60 1.49
C GLY A 507 16.48 17.66 0.65
N SER A 508 17.16 18.22 -0.36
CA SER A 508 16.66 19.35 -1.16
C SER A 508 15.74 18.93 -2.30
N ASN A 509 15.64 17.63 -2.57
CA ASN A 509 14.71 17.03 -3.51
C ASN A 509 13.94 15.89 -2.83
N LEU A 510 13.54 16.10 -1.57
CA LEU A 510 13.00 15.04 -0.73
C LEU A 510 11.79 15.51 0.08
N ILE A 511 10.73 14.74 0.03
CA ILE A 511 9.56 14.79 0.89
C ILE A 511 9.58 13.53 1.75
N ILE A 512 9.30 13.66 3.03
CA ILE A 512 9.26 12.52 3.97
C ILE A 512 7.82 12.37 4.47
N ALA A 513 7.31 11.15 4.45
CA ALA A 513 6.00 10.81 4.99
C ALA A 513 5.95 11.03 6.52
N ASP A 514 4.77 11.30 7.06
CA ASP A 514 4.61 11.59 8.49
C ASP A 514 4.93 10.37 9.37
N GLU A 515 4.74 9.16 8.87
CA GLU A 515 5.11 7.91 9.53
C GLU A 515 6.64 7.72 9.65
N GLY A 516 7.42 8.55 8.96
CA GLY A 516 8.88 8.44 8.94
C GLY A 516 9.40 7.40 7.95
N VAL A 517 10.61 6.90 8.21
CA VAL A 517 11.33 5.98 7.31
C VAL A 517 11.85 4.78 8.11
N ASP A 518 11.37 3.59 7.80
CA ASP A 518 11.85 2.34 8.42
C ASP A 518 13.15 1.88 7.76
N ALA A 519 14.19 2.70 7.88
CA ALA A 519 15.50 2.50 7.25
C ALA A 519 16.64 3.00 8.15
N LEU A 520 17.85 2.51 7.86
CA LEU A 520 19.11 3.15 8.28
C LEU A 520 19.38 4.34 7.36
N VAL A 521 19.18 5.55 7.87
CA VAL A 521 19.47 6.78 7.14
C VAL A 521 20.89 7.24 7.47
N ILE A 522 21.77 7.23 6.48
CA ILE A 522 23.17 7.63 6.61
C ILE A 522 23.37 9.03 6.00
N SER A 523 24.02 9.93 6.74
CA SER A 523 24.34 11.26 6.26
C SER A 523 25.84 11.57 6.39
N LEU A 524 26.46 11.98 5.28
CA LEU A 524 27.89 12.31 5.20
C LEU A 524 28.11 13.79 5.56
N THR A 525 27.87 14.14 6.83
CA THR A 525 27.95 15.53 7.32
C THR A 525 29.22 15.85 8.08
N LYS A 526 30.01 14.84 8.46
CA LYS A 526 31.26 15.04 9.19
C LYS A 526 32.33 15.70 8.30
N PRO A 527 33.29 16.44 8.87
CA PRO A 527 34.26 17.25 8.11
C PRO A 527 35.07 16.49 7.04
N GLN A 528 35.44 15.22 7.29
CA GLN A 528 36.17 14.41 6.33
C GLN A 528 35.45 14.12 5.02
N TRP A 529 34.11 14.23 5.02
CA TRP A 529 33.31 14.10 3.81
C TRP A 529 33.16 15.41 3.01
N ALA A 530 33.73 16.52 3.54
CA ALA A 530 33.68 17.84 2.92
C ALA A 530 35.06 18.26 2.38
N GLU A 531 35.88 17.30 1.96
CA GLU A 531 37.19 17.55 1.36
C GLU A 531 37.10 18.47 0.14
N PHE A 532 38.07 19.34 -0.02
CA PHE A 532 38.34 20.14 -1.22
C PHE A 532 39.84 20.29 -1.38
N THR A 533 40.45 19.62 -2.34
CA THR A 533 41.91 19.62 -2.57
C THR A 533 42.18 19.83 -4.07
N VAL A 534 42.89 20.92 -4.39
CA VAL A 534 43.36 21.18 -5.76
C VAL A 534 44.63 20.38 -5.99
N THR A 535 44.64 19.55 -7.04
CA THR A 535 45.81 18.75 -7.43
C THR A 535 46.73 19.53 -8.38
N GLY A 536 47.96 19.06 -8.62
CA GLY A 536 48.96 19.76 -9.44
C GLY A 536 48.60 19.96 -10.92
N GLU A 537 47.53 19.28 -11.42
CA GLU A 537 47.06 19.35 -12.78
C GLU A 537 45.82 20.25 -12.94
N GLY A 538 45.42 21.02 -11.89
CA GLY A 538 44.22 21.85 -11.88
C GLY A 538 42.92 21.10 -11.63
N GLN A 539 42.98 19.80 -11.44
CA GLN A 539 41.85 18.99 -11.01
C GLN A 539 41.53 19.26 -9.54
N VAL A 540 40.30 18.95 -9.15
CA VAL A 540 39.83 19.14 -7.79
C VAL A 540 39.25 17.84 -7.25
N ARG A 541 39.85 17.32 -6.18
CA ARG A 541 39.24 16.23 -5.39
C ARG A 541 38.24 16.82 -4.40
N VAL A 542 37.02 16.29 -4.41
CA VAL A 542 35.95 16.76 -3.55
C VAL A 542 35.28 15.59 -2.83
N GLY A 543 34.92 15.79 -1.58
CA GLY A 543 34.17 14.83 -0.79
C GLY A 543 32.65 14.97 -1.03
N ALA A 544 31.91 13.87 -0.97
CA ALA A 544 30.49 13.82 -1.24
C ALA A 544 29.62 14.68 -0.27
N GLY A 545 30.10 14.92 0.95
CA GLY A 545 29.45 15.77 1.96
C GLY A 545 29.66 17.27 1.73
N LEU A 546 30.55 17.69 0.84
CA LEU A 546 30.80 19.11 0.57
C LEU A 546 29.56 19.76 -0.04
N ARG A 547 29.14 20.89 0.52
CA ARG A 547 28.01 21.66 0.01
C ARG A 547 28.34 22.31 -1.33
N LEU A 548 27.46 22.25 -2.31
CA LEU A 548 27.69 22.82 -3.65
C LEU A 548 28.00 24.32 -3.61
N LYS A 549 27.31 25.08 -2.74
CA LYS A 549 27.63 26.50 -2.50
C LYS A 549 29.05 26.72 -2.01
N ASN A 550 29.54 25.83 -1.13
CA ASN A 550 30.91 25.92 -0.60
C ASN A 550 31.92 25.53 -1.70
N LEU A 551 31.63 24.47 -2.47
CA LEU A 551 32.43 24.06 -3.62
C LEU A 551 32.60 25.22 -4.61
N CYS A 552 31.51 25.88 -5.00
CA CYS A 552 31.52 27.04 -5.89
C CYS A 552 32.41 28.17 -5.35
N GLY A 553 32.26 28.53 -4.06
CA GLY A 553 33.06 29.57 -3.43
C GLY A 553 34.53 29.22 -3.26
N LEU A 554 34.87 27.95 -2.98
CA LEU A 554 36.24 27.47 -2.89
C LEU A 554 36.94 27.44 -4.26
N ALA A 555 36.24 26.97 -5.29
CA ALA A 555 36.68 26.98 -6.67
C ALA A 555 36.97 28.39 -7.16
N ALA A 556 36.08 29.34 -6.91
CA ALA A 556 36.30 30.76 -7.28
C ALA A 556 37.56 31.32 -6.61
N LYS A 557 37.79 31.06 -5.32
CA LYS A 557 38.98 31.47 -4.61
C LYS A 557 40.26 30.84 -5.17
N ALA A 558 40.17 29.63 -5.71
CA ALA A 558 41.27 28.93 -6.35
C ALA A 558 41.45 29.30 -7.84
N GLY A 559 40.68 30.24 -8.38
CA GLY A 559 40.75 30.64 -9.79
C GLY A 559 40.26 29.57 -10.78
N LEU A 560 39.38 28.72 -10.36
CA LEU A 560 38.79 27.64 -11.16
C LEU A 560 37.45 28.07 -11.74
N VAL A 561 37.23 27.85 -13.03
CA VAL A 561 36.00 28.22 -13.79
C VAL A 561 35.28 26.96 -14.25
N GLY A 562 33.99 27.10 -14.49
CA GLY A 562 33.13 26.01 -14.96
C GLY A 562 32.32 25.33 -13.86
N LEU A 563 32.43 25.82 -12.60
CA LEU A 563 31.65 25.36 -11.45
C LEU A 563 30.61 26.38 -10.97
N GLU A 564 30.50 27.54 -11.64
CA GLU A 564 29.59 28.65 -11.24
C GLU A 564 28.11 28.27 -11.33
N PHE A 565 27.76 27.35 -12.24
CA PHE A 565 26.37 26.85 -12.39
C PHE A 565 25.86 26.14 -11.13
N LEU A 566 26.77 25.67 -10.26
CA LEU A 566 26.42 25.03 -8.98
C LEU A 566 25.91 26.03 -7.95
N GLU A 567 26.14 27.35 -8.15
CA GLU A 567 25.63 28.38 -7.24
C GLU A 567 24.12 28.34 -7.12
N GLY A 568 23.68 28.30 -5.88
CA GLY A 568 22.26 28.26 -5.56
C GLY A 568 21.59 26.88 -5.73
N ILE A 569 22.25 25.83 -6.22
CA ILE A 569 21.71 24.46 -6.13
C ILE A 569 21.79 24.03 -4.66
N PRO A 570 20.63 23.79 -3.98
CA PRO A 570 20.65 23.40 -2.58
C PRO A 570 20.97 21.91 -2.48
N GLY A 571 22.24 21.57 -2.18
CA GLY A 571 22.66 20.16 -2.12
C GLY A 571 24.09 20.00 -1.70
N ASN A 572 24.52 18.74 -1.60
CA ASN A 572 25.90 18.30 -1.45
C ASN A 572 26.37 17.63 -2.73
N VAL A 573 27.69 17.49 -2.90
CA VAL A 573 28.34 16.86 -4.06
C VAL A 573 27.76 15.45 -4.31
N GLY A 574 27.63 14.59 -3.30
CA GLY A 574 27.08 13.24 -3.46
C GLY A 574 25.67 13.22 -4.05
N GLY A 575 24.79 14.11 -3.58
CA GLY A 575 23.44 14.25 -4.14
C GLY A 575 23.47 14.83 -5.57
N ALA A 576 24.39 15.73 -5.88
CA ALA A 576 24.57 16.29 -7.22
C ALA A 576 25.07 15.24 -8.22
N LEU A 577 25.99 14.37 -7.81
CA LEU A 577 26.44 13.23 -8.60
C LEU A 577 25.28 12.27 -8.90
N ARG A 578 24.55 11.81 -7.85
CA ARG A 578 23.42 10.88 -8.02
C ARG A 578 22.34 11.41 -8.97
N MET A 579 22.05 12.70 -8.88
CA MET A 579 20.98 13.34 -9.65
C MET A 579 21.47 13.99 -10.95
N ASN A 580 22.75 13.86 -11.29
CA ASN A 580 23.36 14.67 -12.35
C ASN A 580 22.80 16.10 -12.32
N ALA A 581 23.02 16.78 -11.18
CA ALA A 581 22.40 18.06 -10.93
C ALA A 581 22.83 19.11 -11.97
N GLY A 582 21.86 19.80 -12.54
CA GLY A 582 22.12 20.81 -13.56
C GLY A 582 21.36 22.12 -13.29
N ALA A 583 21.99 23.22 -13.68
CA ALA A 583 21.42 24.56 -13.65
C ALA A 583 22.17 25.49 -14.61
N MET A 584 21.51 26.55 -15.07
CA MET A 584 22.13 27.61 -15.87
C MET A 584 22.87 27.11 -17.14
N GLY A 585 22.45 25.94 -17.66
CA GLY A 585 23.04 25.31 -18.85
C GLY A 585 24.21 24.37 -18.63
N GLY A 586 24.65 24.16 -17.37
CA GLY A 586 25.69 23.19 -17.01
C GLY A 586 25.15 22.04 -16.19
N TRP A 587 25.81 20.89 -16.24
CA TRP A 587 25.48 19.67 -15.51
C TRP A 587 26.67 19.16 -14.71
N MET A 588 26.40 18.45 -13.61
CA MET A 588 27.48 17.94 -12.73
C MET A 588 28.51 17.09 -13.49
N PHE A 589 28.02 16.21 -14.37
CA PHE A 589 28.91 15.34 -15.15
C PHE A 589 29.60 16.02 -16.35
N ASP A 590 29.36 17.31 -16.59
CA ASP A 590 30.18 18.08 -17.57
C ASP A 590 31.62 18.28 -17.03
N VAL A 591 31.76 18.33 -15.70
CA VAL A 591 33.02 18.61 -15.01
C VAL A 591 33.59 17.43 -14.19
N VAL A 592 32.86 16.32 -14.10
CA VAL A 592 33.34 15.09 -13.40
C VAL A 592 34.33 14.33 -14.29
N GLU A 593 35.41 13.87 -13.73
CA GLU A 593 36.36 12.94 -14.35
C GLU A 593 36.18 11.52 -13.83
N GLU A 594 36.13 11.37 -12.52
CA GLU A 594 35.88 10.08 -11.88
C GLU A 594 35.10 10.23 -10.59
N VAL A 595 34.36 9.20 -10.22
CA VAL A 595 33.59 9.12 -8.98
C VAL A 595 34.14 8.01 -8.09
N GLU A 596 34.44 8.35 -6.85
CA GLU A 596 34.74 7.37 -5.81
C GLU A 596 33.41 6.99 -5.13
N LEU A 597 33.03 5.72 -5.23
CA LEU A 597 31.78 5.21 -4.67
C LEU A 597 32.04 4.00 -3.76
N MET A 598 31.10 3.75 -2.87
CA MET A 598 31.02 2.55 -2.03
C MET A 598 29.77 1.77 -2.40
N THR A 599 29.90 0.50 -2.73
CA THR A 599 28.76 -0.40 -2.96
C THR A 599 28.04 -0.72 -1.65
N LEU A 600 26.82 -1.25 -1.72
CA LEU A 600 26.11 -1.71 -0.52
C LEU A 600 26.75 -2.94 0.15
N ASP A 601 27.73 -3.60 -0.49
CA ASP A 601 28.57 -4.62 0.12
C ASP A 601 29.82 -4.03 0.82
N GLY A 602 29.92 -2.70 0.80
CA GLY A 602 31.00 -1.95 1.44
C GLY A 602 32.32 -1.98 0.64
N GLU A 603 32.30 -2.32 -0.64
CA GLU A 603 33.47 -2.23 -1.52
C GLU A 603 33.62 -0.80 -2.03
N ILE A 604 34.82 -0.25 -1.96
CA ILE A 604 35.12 1.08 -2.50
C ILE A 604 35.73 0.92 -3.89
N ARG A 605 35.17 1.65 -4.85
CA ARG A 605 35.59 1.67 -6.26
C ARG A 605 35.75 3.10 -6.73
N THR A 606 36.73 3.33 -7.60
CA THR A 606 36.81 4.56 -8.41
C THR A 606 36.37 4.21 -9.82
N VAL A 607 35.37 4.92 -10.31
CA VAL A 607 34.77 4.69 -11.62
C VAL A 607 34.97 5.93 -12.48
N PRO A 608 35.64 5.81 -13.64
CA PRO A 608 35.78 6.89 -14.61
C PRO A 608 34.44 7.32 -15.14
N LYS A 609 34.32 8.59 -15.55
CA LYS A 609 33.09 9.16 -16.11
C LYS A 609 32.54 8.36 -17.30
N GLU A 610 33.42 7.90 -18.17
CA GLU A 610 33.08 7.14 -19.39
C GLU A 610 32.42 5.80 -19.10
N ASP A 611 32.63 5.24 -17.92
CA ASP A 611 32.03 3.98 -17.47
C ASP A 611 30.73 4.20 -16.66
N MET A 612 30.24 5.45 -16.58
CA MET A 612 29.02 5.79 -15.83
C MET A 612 27.86 6.10 -16.75
N HIS A 613 26.70 5.49 -16.48
CA HIS A 613 25.46 5.69 -17.22
C HIS A 613 24.70 6.89 -16.65
N VAL A 614 24.88 8.04 -17.29
CA VAL A 614 24.34 9.32 -16.83
C VAL A 614 23.20 9.79 -17.73
N ALA A 615 22.08 10.11 -17.13
CA ALA A 615 20.89 10.63 -17.79
C ALA A 615 20.34 11.89 -17.09
N TYR A 616 19.23 12.42 -17.59
CA TYR A 616 18.51 13.51 -16.92
C TYR A 616 18.07 13.08 -15.51
N ARG A 617 18.59 13.76 -14.49
CA ARG A 617 18.29 13.49 -13.07
C ARG A 617 18.64 12.07 -12.59
N CYS A 618 19.58 11.40 -13.26
CA CYS A 618 19.98 10.04 -12.92
C CYS A 618 21.45 9.78 -13.21
N CYS A 619 22.08 9.00 -12.31
CA CYS A 619 23.31 8.27 -12.53
C CYS A 619 23.07 6.86 -12.02
N GLU A 620 23.06 5.87 -12.92
CA GLU A 620 22.60 4.50 -12.61
C GLU A 620 23.44 3.81 -11.55
N GLU A 621 24.76 3.92 -11.61
CA GLU A 621 25.68 3.30 -10.64
C GLU A 621 25.46 3.81 -9.21
N LEU A 622 24.92 5.02 -9.05
CA LEU A 622 24.61 5.62 -7.76
C LEU A 622 23.17 5.36 -7.27
N LEU A 623 22.42 4.49 -7.96
CA LEU A 623 21.14 4.00 -7.45
C LEU A 623 21.37 2.97 -6.33
N ASP A 624 22.36 2.08 -6.51
CA ASP A 624 22.70 0.98 -5.61
C ASP A 624 24.07 1.14 -4.94
N ALA A 625 24.63 2.35 -4.97
CA ALA A 625 25.90 2.70 -4.32
C ALA A 625 25.84 4.12 -3.76
N ILE A 626 26.77 4.46 -2.89
CA ILE A 626 26.94 5.80 -2.34
C ILE A 626 28.19 6.46 -2.93
N ALA A 627 28.06 7.65 -3.51
CA ALA A 627 29.22 8.49 -3.80
C ALA A 627 29.88 8.93 -2.49
N ILE A 628 31.17 8.73 -2.34
CA ILE A 628 31.99 9.18 -1.20
C ILE A 628 32.92 10.33 -1.57
N GLY A 629 33.21 10.50 -2.87
CA GLY A 629 34.00 11.60 -3.41
C GLY A 629 33.98 11.62 -4.93
N ALA A 630 34.62 12.62 -5.53
CA ALA A 630 34.82 12.72 -6.97
C ALA A 630 36.09 13.53 -7.28
N VAL A 631 36.63 13.33 -8.46
CA VAL A 631 37.60 14.23 -9.07
C VAL A 631 36.87 15.03 -10.15
N LEU A 632 37.01 16.36 -10.06
CA LEU A 632 36.46 17.31 -11.00
C LEU A 632 37.55 17.94 -11.83
N SER A 633 37.26 18.24 -13.10
CA SER A 633 38.18 18.88 -14.04
C SER A 633 37.64 20.23 -14.53
N PRO A 634 37.62 21.25 -13.65
CA PRO A 634 37.30 22.61 -14.06
C PRO A 634 38.42 23.22 -14.88
N SER A 635 38.13 24.22 -15.69
CA SER A 635 39.18 25.00 -16.37
C SER A 635 39.83 26.00 -15.40
N SER A 636 41.09 26.39 -15.63
CA SER A 636 41.74 27.45 -14.87
C SER A 636 41.51 28.82 -15.50
N SER A 637 41.40 29.86 -14.68
CA SER A 637 41.31 31.27 -15.12
C SER A 637 42.20 32.15 -14.23
N ALA A 638 42.85 33.13 -14.86
CA ALA A 638 43.57 34.15 -14.13
C ALA A 638 42.65 35.27 -13.59
N ASP A 639 41.42 35.37 -14.07
CA ASP A 639 40.45 36.39 -13.67
C ASP A 639 39.42 35.85 -12.67
N THR A 640 39.81 35.83 -11.38
CA THR A 640 38.93 35.41 -10.27
C THR A 640 37.76 36.37 -10.05
N GLU A 641 37.89 37.66 -10.46
CA GLU A 641 36.76 38.62 -10.35
C GLU A 641 35.63 38.31 -11.31
N SER A 642 35.94 37.84 -12.53
CA SER A 642 34.92 37.47 -13.51
C SER A 642 34.10 36.26 -13.00
N VAL A 643 34.76 35.27 -12.39
CA VAL A 643 34.12 34.10 -11.75
C VAL A 643 33.16 34.56 -10.65
N GLY A 644 33.62 35.48 -9.77
CA GLY A 644 32.80 36.06 -8.70
C GLY A 644 31.56 36.79 -9.26
N ARG A 645 31.74 37.61 -10.29
CA ARG A 645 30.62 38.30 -10.95
C ARG A 645 29.60 37.32 -11.55
N GLN A 646 30.05 36.26 -12.18
CA GLN A 646 29.15 35.24 -12.76
C GLN A 646 28.35 34.50 -11.66
N ILE A 647 28.96 34.15 -10.54
CA ILE A 647 28.31 33.57 -9.37
C ILE A 647 27.21 34.51 -8.86
N ASP A 648 27.48 35.82 -8.77
CA ASP A 648 26.49 36.81 -8.29
C ASP A 648 25.31 36.95 -9.27
N VAL A 649 25.57 36.90 -10.58
CA VAL A 649 24.51 36.89 -11.61
C VAL A 649 23.58 35.68 -11.43
N TYR A 650 24.14 34.47 -11.27
CA TYR A 650 23.36 33.26 -11.10
C TYR A 650 22.57 33.26 -9.77
N ARG A 651 23.20 33.76 -8.69
CA ARG A 651 22.56 33.95 -7.40
C ARG A 651 21.32 34.85 -7.49
N LYS A 652 21.48 36.02 -8.14
CA LYS A 652 20.40 36.98 -8.33
C LYS A 652 19.25 36.37 -9.14
N LYS A 653 19.55 35.73 -10.28
CA LYS A 653 18.55 35.09 -11.13
C LYS A 653 17.73 34.05 -10.37
N ARG A 654 18.38 33.23 -9.49
CA ARG A 654 17.67 32.26 -8.66
C ARG A 654 16.79 32.90 -7.59
N GLN A 655 17.28 33.93 -6.94
CA GLN A 655 16.50 34.65 -5.91
C GLN A 655 15.23 35.30 -6.50
N GLU A 656 15.26 35.69 -7.76
CA GLU A 656 14.13 36.26 -8.47
C GLU A 656 13.13 35.21 -8.98
N SER A 657 13.60 34.01 -9.28
CA SER A 657 12.78 32.96 -9.95
C SER A 657 12.33 31.84 -9.02
N GLN A 658 12.82 31.72 -7.78
CA GLN A 658 12.50 30.62 -6.88
C GLN A 658 12.03 31.13 -5.51
N PRO A 659 11.09 30.42 -4.84
CA PRO A 659 10.62 30.79 -3.51
C PRO A 659 11.72 30.68 -2.46
N ARG A 660 11.61 31.49 -1.40
CA ARG A 660 12.51 31.47 -0.24
C ARG A 660 12.03 30.54 0.87
N GLU A 661 10.77 30.18 0.82
CA GLU A 661 10.13 29.30 1.80
C GLU A 661 10.71 27.87 1.71
N PRO A 662 10.64 27.09 2.80
CA PRO A 662 11.03 25.69 2.78
C PRO A 662 10.31 24.92 1.68
N SER A 663 11.07 24.19 0.84
CA SER A 663 10.54 23.41 -0.29
C SER A 663 11.47 22.26 -0.65
N ALA A 664 10.99 21.36 -1.50
CA ALA A 664 11.77 20.26 -2.08
C ALA A 664 12.23 20.53 -3.52
N GLY A 665 12.32 21.80 -3.94
CA GLY A 665 12.63 22.14 -5.34
C GLY A 665 11.42 21.98 -6.25
N CYS A 666 11.68 21.68 -7.53
CA CYS A 666 10.63 21.33 -8.49
C CYS A 666 9.97 20.01 -8.09
N ILE A 667 8.64 20.00 -8.04
CA ILE A 667 7.88 18.81 -7.65
C ILE A 667 7.72 17.86 -8.82
N PHE A 668 7.49 18.38 -10.03
CA PHE A 668 7.25 17.58 -11.22
C PHE A 668 8.36 17.73 -12.27
N LYS A 669 8.62 16.66 -13.00
CA LYS A 669 9.42 16.71 -14.23
C LYS A 669 8.72 17.56 -15.28
N ASN A 670 9.49 18.20 -16.14
CA ASN A 670 8.90 18.85 -17.29
C ASN A 670 8.40 17.77 -18.27
N PRO A 671 7.15 17.85 -18.74
CA PRO A 671 6.64 16.94 -19.76
C PRO A 671 7.29 17.25 -21.12
N GLU A 672 7.19 16.31 -22.06
CA GLU A 672 7.71 16.49 -23.41
C GLU A 672 7.10 17.73 -24.08
N GLY A 673 7.94 18.62 -24.56
CA GLY A 673 7.55 19.85 -25.24
C GLY A 673 6.98 20.96 -24.34
N GLY A 674 7.05 20.86 -23.00
CA GLY A 674 6.46 21.86 -22.11
C GLY A 674 7.17 22.05 -20.77
N SER A 675 6.69 23.00 -19.97
CA SER A 675 7.14 23.27 -18.61
C SER A 675 6.02 22.96 -17.62
N ALA A 676 6.29 22.08 -16.66
CA ALA A 676 5.32 21.76 -15.58
C ALA A 676 4.91 23.04 -14.82
N GLY A 677 5.85 23.94 -14.54
CA GLY A 677 5.56 25.19 -13.84
C GLY A 677 4.62 26.11 -14.61
N GLN A 678 4.75 26.17 -15.94
CA GLN A 678 3.87 26.94 -16.81
C GLN A 678 2.46 26.33 -16.87
N LEU A 679 2.35 25.01 -17.01
CA LEU A 679 1.06 24.31 -17.00
C LEU A 679 0.27 24.56 -15.73
N ILE A 680 0.96 24.52 -14.57
CA ILE A 680 0.36 24.77 -13.24
C ILE A 680 -0.07 26.24 -13.10
N ASP A 681 0.71 27.19 -13.63
CA ASP A 681 0.39 28.62 -13.64
C ASP A 681 -0.83 28.91 -14.53
N GLU A 682 -0.84 28.39 -15.78
CA GLU A 682 -1.96 28.52 -16.71
C GLU A 682 -3.25 27.89 -16.21
N ALA A 683 -3.18 26.83 -15.39
CA ALA A 683 -4.32 26.21 -14.73
C ALA A 683 -4.81 27.02 -13.51
N GLY A 684 -4.14 28.12 -13.15
CA GLY A 684 -4.52 28.99 -12.03
C GLY A 684 -4.26 28.37 -10.65
N LEU A 685 -3.37 27.38 -10.54
CA LEU A 685 -3.13 26.63 -9.32
C LEU A 685 -2.08 27.24 -8.38
N LYS A 686 -1.44 28.36 -8.76
CA LYS A 686 -0.59 29.12 -7.83
C LYS A 686 -1.39 29.61 -6.63
N GLY A 687 -0.85 29.42 -5.43
CA GLY A 687 -1.53 29.75 -4.16
C GLY A 687 -2.53 28.70 -3.69
N GLU A 688 -2.74 27.61 -4.45
CA GLU A 688 -3.56 26.48 -4.00
C GLU A 688 -2.96 25.84 -2.73
N ARG A 689 -3.82 25.46 -1.77
CA ARG A 689 -3.40 24.99 -0.45
C ARG A 689 -4.04 23.67 -0.06
N VAL A 690 -3.28 22.87 0.68
CA VAL A 690 -3.76 21.74 1.48
C VAL A 690 -3.04 21.80 2.82
N GLY A 691 -3.78 22.01 3.90
CA GLY A 691 -3.20 22.23 5.22
C GLY A 691 -2.15 23.37 5.21
N GLY A 692 -0.95 23.06 5.68
CA GLY A 692 0.18 24.01 5.69
C GLY A 692 0.98 24.10 4.38
N ALA A 693 0.70 23.26 3.39
CA ALA A 693 1.37 23.25 2.08
C ALA A 693 0.69 24.19 1.09
N GLU A 694 1.47 24.87 0.25
CA GLU A 694 0.98 25.84 -0.75
C GLU A 694 1.76 25.70 -2.05
N VAL A 695 1.10 25.76 -3.22
CA VAL A 695 1.76 25.97 -4.50
C VAL A 695 2.32 27.37 -4.53
N SER A 696 3.62 27.53 -4.74
CA SER A 696 4.29 28.82 -4.65
C SER A 696 3.72 29.86 -5.63
N LEU A 697 3.50 31.07 -5.12
CA LEU A 697 3.11 32.23 -5.94
C LEU A 697 4.23 32.68 -6.88
N VAL A 698 5.51 32.35 -6.56
CA VAL A 698 6.68 32.71 -7.38
C VAL A 698 6.85 31.75 -8.55
N HIS A 699 6.75 30.43 -8.30
CA HIS A 699 7.04 29.41 -9.30
C HIS A 699 6.04 28.24 -9.18
N GLY A 700 5.23 28.02 -10.21
CA GLY A 700 4.14 27.03 -10.19
C GLY A 700 4.59 25.58 -9.91
N ASN A 701 5.82 25.18 -10.26
CA ASN A 701 6.33 23.84 -9.99
C ASN A 701 7.01 23.69 -8.60
N PHE A 702 6.76 24.62 -7.66
CA PHE A 702 7.24 24.53 -6.28
C PHE A 702 6.07 24.42 -5.32
N VAL A 703 6.11 23.43 -4.47
CA VAL A 703 5.27 23.36 -3.26
C VAL A 703 6.12 23.84 -2.08
N VAL A 704 5.59 24.77 -1.32
CA VAL A 704 6.26 25.37 -0.16
C VAL A 704 5.56 25.00 1.15
N ASN A 705 6.34 24.80 2.20
CA ASN A 705 5.83 24.67 3.57
C ASN A 705 5.61 26.08 4.13
N ARG A 706 4.39 26.57 4.02
CA ARG A 706 4.00 27.93 4.42
C ARG A 706 3.69 28.02 5.91
N ASP A 707 2.98 27.01 6.44
CA ASP A 707 2.47 27.03 7.80
C ASP A 707 2.52 25.64 8.45
N LYS A 708 3.74 25.18 8.80
CA LYS A 708 3.97 23.88 9.46
C LYS A 708 3.27 22.71 8.78
N ALA A 709 3.39 22.63 7.45
CA ALA A 709 2.84 21.53 6.67
C ALA A 709 3.30 20.16 7.19
N SER A 710 2.43 19.18 7.13
CA SER A 710 2.75 17.77 7.29
C SER A 710 3.26 17.16 5.97
N GLY A 711 3.86 15.98 6.01
CA GLY A 711 4.17 15.20 4.81
C GLY A 711 2.92 14.88 4.01
N SER A 712 1.84 14.56 4.67
CA SER A 712 0.52 14.29 4.08
C SER A 712 -0.07 15.52 3.39
N ASP A 713 0.08 16.73 3.93
CA ASP A 713 -0.37 17.96 3.27
C ASP A 713 0.30 18.14 1.92
N VAL A 714 1.64 17.93 1.88
CA VAL A 714 2.43 18.06 0.65
C VAL A 714 2.00 17.00 -0.38
N VAL A 715 1.89 15.74 0.02
CA VAL A 715 1.47 14.63 -0.87
C VAL A 715 0.06 14.89 -1.44
N ASN A 716 -0.88 15.31 -0.60
CA ASN A 716 -2.25 15.60 -1.02
C ASN A 716 -2.32 16.79 -1.97
N LEU A 717 -1.51 17.83 -1.75
CA LEU A 717 -1.42 18.97 -2.66
C LEU A 717 -0.83 18.55 -4.02
N VAL A 718 0.23 17.72 -4.02
CA VAL A 718 0.83 17.17 -5.24
C VAL A 718 -0.20 16.34 -6.02
N ARG A 719 -0.97 15.49 -5.34
CA ARG A 719 -2.06 14.71 -5.94
C ARG A 719 -3.12 15.62 -6.57
N LYS A 720 -3.56 16.65 -5.86
CA LYS A 720 -4.54 17.62 -6.34
C LYS A 720 -4.05 18.31 -7.60
N VAL A 721 -2.85 18.88 -7.59
CA VAL A 721 -2.25 19.55 -8.75
C VAL A 721 -2.16 18.62 -9.94
N ARG A 722 -1.68 17.39 -9.75
CA ARG A 722 -1.58 16.39 -10.82
C ARG A 722 -2.94 16.03 -11.42
N SER A 723 -3.97 15.85 -10.60
CA SER A 723 -5.33 15.53 -11.02
C SER A 723 -5.93 16.69 -11.84
N GLU A 724 -5.77 17.92 -11.39
CA GLU A 724 -6.28 19.11 -12.09
C GLU A 724 -5.63 19.32 -13.46
N ILE A 725 -4.30 19.11 -13.57
CA ILE A 725 -3.58 19.19 -14.85
C ILE A 725 -4.00 18.04 -15.77
N LEU A 726 -4.15 16.83 -15.25
CA LEU A 726 -4.65 15.71 -16.05
C LEU A 726 -6.07 16.00 -16.60
N HIS A 727 -6.95 16.51 -15.74
CA HIS A 727 -8.33 16.83 -16.13
C HIS A 727 -8.40 17.98 -17.13
N SER A 728 -7.67 19.07 -16.90
CA SER A 728 -7.77 20.30 -17.72
C SER A 728 -6.92 20.28 -18.99
N LYS A 729 -5.80 19.56 -19.01
CA LYS A 729 -4.82 19.55 -20.10
C LYS A 729 -4.55 18.16 -20.70
N GLY A 730 -5.07 17.08 -20.11
CA GLY A 730 -4.80 15.71 -20.55
C GLY A 730 -3.37 15.22 -20.30
N ILE A 731 -2.58 15.93 -19.46
CA ILE A 731 -1.16 15.64 -19.22
C ILE A 731 -0.99 15.08 -17.80
N ALA A 732 -0.48 13.84 -17.70
CA ALA A 732 -0.14 13.24 -16.43
C ALA A 732 1.27 13.69 -15.99
N LEU A 733 1.36 14.66 -15.08
CA LEU A 733 2.65 15.12 -14.55
C LEU A 733 3.32 14.02 -13.70
N GLU A 734 4.61 13.77 -13.93
CA GLU A 734 5.42 12.85 -13.14
C GLU A 734 6.20 13.58 -12.04
N PRO A 735 6.18 13.09 -10.78
CA PRO A 735 7.00 13.68 -9.72
C PRO A 735 8.51 13.58 -10.02
N GLU A 736 9.24 14.68 -9.77
CA GLU A 736 10.70 14.74 -9.74
C GLU A 736 11.22 14.62 -8.29
N ALA A 737 10.50 15.20 -7.32
CA ALA A 737 10.83 15.10 -5.92
C ALA A 737 10.70 13.65 -5.44
N GLN A 738 11.66 13.19 -4.64
CA GLN A 738 11.61 11.86 -4.02
C GLN A 738 10.65 11.87 -2.83
N LEU A 739 9.97 10.75 -2.63
CA LEU A 739 9.12 10.51 -1.46
C LEU A 739 9.68 9.33 -0.66
N TRP A 740 10.01 9.55 0.63
CA TRP A 740 10.47 8.52 1.54
C TRP A 740 9.40 8.18 2.58
N GLY A 741 9.34 6.92 2.99
CA GLY A 741 8.30 6.35 3.85
C GLY A 741 7.06 5.89 3.09
N GLN A 742 6.85 6.39 1.88
CA GLN A 742 5.81 5.99 0.93
C GLN A 742 6.39 6.05 -0.49
N ARG A 743 5.65 5.57 -1.49
CA ARG A 743 6.06 5.66 -2.90
C ARG A 743 5.03 6.45 -3.70
N TRP A 744 5.48 7.29 -4.63
CA TRP A 744 4.58 8.07 -5.47
C TRP A 744 3.52 7.23 -6.19
N LYS A 745 3.90 6.06 -6.69
CA LYS A 745 2.96 5.14 -7.34
C LYS A 745 1.86 4.58 -6.42
N ASP A 746 2.08 4.65 -5.10
CA ASP A 746 1.13 4.17 -4.11
C ASP A 746 0.21 5.31 -3.60
N VAL A 747 0.51 6.56 -3.94
CA VAL A 747 -0.21 7.74 -3.45
C VAL A 747 -0.72 8.68 -4.54
N LEU A 748 -0.37 8.50 -5.82
CA LEU A 748 -0.86 9.25 -6.98
C LEU A 748 -1.79 8.42 -7.85
#